data_c2ff62740dd3a9249fca8e0764115bad
#
_entry.id   c2ff62740dd3a9249fca8e0764115bad
#
_cell.length_a   1.000
_cell.length_b   1.000
_cell.length_c   1.000
_cell.angle_alpha   90.00
_cell.angle_beta   90.00
_cell.angle_gamma   90.00
#
_symmetry.space_group_name_H-M   'P 1'
#
loop_
_entity.id
_entity.type
_entity.pdbx_description
1 polymer ?
#
loop_
_entity_poly.entity_id
_entity_poly.type
_entity_poly.pdbx_seq_one_letter_code
_entity_poly.pdbx_strand_id
1 'polypeptide(L)'
;MAEFYASCPEGFEDALADELRGMGLRQVRKLKGRVNFAGEAIGAERACLWSRLASRVFAVIARIDCATAEELYAGTCGVAWENVLCEGASIAIAARGTNENLRNSHFAALRVKDAICDRLAEVAGARPMVDTENPNARIALTIRGERASLELDLSGDPLFKRLPREAVRMKTAHVLRPDYAALVLAEAGWMQARDEAQSVDGAQPILIDACCAGGGLELEAAGILLDRAPGLDRERWGFMGWSEHNADGWNELVEEARTRTDAAAARAATAGTAILATDTDAGAVEFARRIVRKAGLARYVTFTAADAASLTQAMPSEGEHALRPVIVADATETSLNRLPQFIALLTGLRGTTALAGAPLTILTRDEVLARSLGTEPVCSLAVKPGNEDARILSFAAVGDSNAAAGEDDETPAIVTSQQTAFIDLGDGKPAAVLIPESEQFARRLQKVARQRRKWAKREGITCYRVYDADLPDYAAAIDLYEGSASTPGRWLVIAEYAAPRSVDPALAQTRLLDILTLAPRILGVDPENVYAKARLRSRGGSQYGKRTAAGTSGSASPNAPTEPESFLTRRLPLIEEGGLTFAVNFDDYLDTGIFLDHRITRDLVRERARGKRFFCNLFAYTGTATCYAADAGVEETVTVDLSNTYLDWAERNMRQNGFTGREHHYVRADVMRWISEMRRTHNRWDLIFCDPPTFSNSSKMGRRTWDVQRDHAELIIGMSRLLTREGEAIFSCNLRTFKPDIEKMARAGVVLTDITAQTIPEDFARNPRIHHCYIVRRYTPEEALHLSGLM
;
A
#
# COMPACT_ATOMS: atom_id res chain seq x y z
N MET A 1 0.58 12.53 45.85
CA MET A 1 0.35 11.68 44.67
C MET A 1 1.02 12.35 43.47
N ALA A 2 1.92 11.66 42.83
CA ALA A 2 2.59 12.16 41.64
C ALA A 2 1.66 12.13 40.44
N GLU A 3 1.89 13.02 39.47
CA GLU A 3 1.15 13.09 38.20
C GLU A 3 1.89 12.32 37.14
N PHE A 4 1.18 11.45 36.43
CA PHE A 4 1.68 10.64 35.33
C PHE A 4 0.83 10.81 34.09
N TYR A 5 1.39 10.44 32.94
CA TYR A 5 0.58 10.22 31.78
C TYR A 5 1.15 9.10 30.90
N ALA A 6 0.27 8.39 30.23
CA ALA A 6 0.59 7.43 29.18
C ALA A 6 0.29 8.07 27.81
N SER A 7 1.28 8.15 26.94
CA SER A 7 1.09 8.63 25.55
C SER A 7 0.58 7.50 24.67
N CYS A 8 -0.26 7.82 23.68
CA CYS A 8 -0.80 6.86 22.73
C CYS A 8 -1.00 7.52 21.36
N PRO A 9 -1.19 6.75 20.29
CA PRO A 9 -1.71 7.27 19.02
C PRO A 9 -3.10 7.86 19.19
N GLU A 10 -3.47 8.78 18.31
CA GLU A 10 -4.83 9.34 18.23
C GLU A 10 -5.84 8.22 17.94
N GLY A 11 -6.96 8.20 18.65
CA GLY A 11 -7.98 7.15 18.59
C GLY A 11 -7.83 6.05 19.66
N PHE A 12 -6.73 6.00 20.41
CA PHE A 12 -6.49 5.00 21.45
C PHE A 12 -6.94 5.47 22.84
N GLU A 13 -7.30 6.71 23.01
CA GLU A 13 -7.46 7.37 24.31
C GLU A 13 -8.54 6.71 25.17
N ASP A 14 -9.64 6.23 24.55
CA ASP A 14 -10.72 5.57 25.27
C ASP A 14 -10.28 4.20 25.78
N ALA A 15 -9.78 3.36 24.91
CA ALA A 15 -9.32 2.02 25.24
C ALA A 15 -8.16 2.04 26.24
N LEU A 16 -7.19 2.98 26.08
CA LEU A 16 -6.09 3.16 27.02
C LEU A 16 -6.59 3.63 28.41
N ALA A 17 -7.58 4.52 28.45
CA ALA A 17 -8.14 4.96 29.74
C ALA A 17 -8.81 3.80 30.46
N ASP A 18 -9.52 2.91 29.77
CA ASP A 18 -10.14 1.74 30.34
C ASP A 18 -9.09 0.70 30.80
N GLU A 19 -8.02 0.50 30.02
CA GLU A 19 -6.88 -0.33 30.40
C GLU A 19 -6.24 0.15 31.71
N LEU A 20 -5.96 1.46 31.82
CA LEU A 20 -5.36 2.05 33.05
C LEU A 20 -6.31 1.97 34.25
N ARG A 21 -7.62 2.15 34.07
CA ARG A 21 -8.62 1.95 35.14
C ARG A 21 -8.64 0.50 35.60
N GLY A 22 -8.58 -0.46 34.65
CA GLY A 22 -8.50 -1.90 34.92
C GLY A 22 -7.27 -2.29 35.75
N MET A 23 -6.18 -1.54 35.66
CA MET A 23 -4.98 -1.68 36.50
C MET A 23 -5.11 -1.06 37.89
N GLY A 24 -6.26 -0.44 38.22
CA GLY A 24 -6.51 0.20 39.52
C GLY A 24 -5.94 1.62 39.65
N LEU A 25 -5.52 2.25 38.54
CA LEU A 25 -4.99 3.61 38.56
C LEU A 25 -6.11 4.63 38.74
N ARG A 26 -5.79 5.75 39.43
CA ARG A 26 -6.78 6.73 39.86
C ARG A 26 -6.69 8.01 39.04
N GLN A 27 -7.76 8.82 39.05
CA GLN A 27 -7.84 10.13 38.36
C GLN A 27 -7.51 10.04 36.85
N VAL A 28 -7.93 8.94 36.19
CA VAL A 28 -7.69 8.70 34.77
C VAL A 28 -8.48 9.69 33.94
N ARG A 29 -7.79 10.53 33.14
CA ARG A 29 -8.37 11.59 32.30
C ARG A 29 -7.81 11.51 30.88
N LYS A 30 -8.69 11.43 29.89
CA LYS A 30 -8.33 11.43 28.48
C LYS A 30 -7.96 12.85 27.99
N LEU A 31 -6.91 12.94 27.23
CA LEU A 31 -6.48 14.11 26.47
C LEU A 31 -6.02 13.64 25.09
N LYS A 32 -6.04 14.50 24.09
CA LYS A 32 -5.60 14.15 22.75
C LYS A 32 -4.16 13.59 22.74
N GLY A 33 -4.01 12.35 22.29
CA GLY A 33 -2.74 11.62 22.21
C GLY A 33 -2.16 11.16 23.53
N ARG A 34 -2.91 11.21 24.63
CA ARG A 34 -2.47 10.73 25.94
C ARG A 34 -3.60 10.56 26.95
N VAL A 35 -3.32 9.78 27.99
CA VAL A 35 -4.20 9.62 29.16
C VAL A 35 -3.41 9.97 30.43
N ASN A 36 -3.87 10.96 31.19
CA ASN A 36 -3.29 11.34 32.47
C ASN A 36 -3.86 10.47 33.57
N PHE A 37 -3.03 10.18 34.58
CA PHE A 37 -3.44 9.50 35.79
C PHE A 37 -2.60 9.94 37.00
N ALA A 38 -3.00 9.60 38.20
CA ALA A 38 -2.28 9.90 39.41
C ALA A 38 -2.11 8.66 40.31
N GLY A 39 -1.02 8.57 41.03
CA GLY A 39 -0.72 7.44 41.88
C GLY A 39 0.65 7.50 42.51
N GLU A 40 1.13 6.33 42.91
CA GLU A 40 2.48 6.08 43.41
C GLU A 40 3.36 5.56 42.26
N ALA A 41 4.69 5.59 42.42
CA ALA A 41 5.66 5.13 41.40
C ALA A 41 5.36 3.72 40.90
N ILE A 42 5.09 2.77 41.79
CA ILE A 42 4.81 1.38 41.48
C ILE A 42 3.57 1.23 40.56
N GLY A 43 2.57 2.13 40.69
CA GLY A 43 1.42 2.17 39.79
C GLY A 43 1.80 2.56 38.35
N ALA A 44 2.71 3.51 38.17
CA ALA A 44 3.22 3.90 36.88
C ALA A 44 4.15 2.83 36.29
N GLU A 45 4.94 2.15 37.12
CA GLU A 45 5.74 0.98 36.72
C GLU A 45 4.85 -0.20 36.29
N ARG A 46 3.72 -0.44 36.98
CA ARG A 46 2.69 -1.40 36.58
C ARG A 46 2.15 -1.04 35.20
N ALA A 47 1.87 0.23 34.93
CA ALA A 47 1.45 0.66 33.59
C ALA A 47 2.54 0.41 32.52
N CYS A 48 3.82 0.58 32.82
CA CYS A 48 4.91 0.23 31.93
C CYS A 48 4.97 -1.28 31.63
N LEU A 49 4.76 -2.13 32.63
CA LEU A 49 4.83 -3.58 32.49
C LEU A 49 3.62 -4.15 31.73
N TRP A 50 2.41 -3.67 32.05
CA TRP A 50 1.16 -4.29 31.62
C TRP A 50 0.44 -3.61 30.48
N SER A 51 0.72 -2.31 30.18
CA SER A 51 -0.01 -1.64 29.11
C SER A 51 0.36 -2.17 27.73
N ARG A 52 -0.67 -2.53 26.98
CA ARG A 52 -0.60 -2.94 25.58
C ARG A 52 -0.79 -1.78 24.63
N LEU A 53 -1.48 -0.72 25.08
CA LEU A 53 -1.94 0.41 24.27
C LEU A 53 -1.08 1.66 24.42
N ALA A 54 -0.38 1.82 25.56
CA ALA A 54 0.52 2.94 25.75
C ALA A 54 1.75 2.87 24.85
N SER A 55 2.11 4.00 24.26
CA SER A 55 3.39 4.15 23.55
C SER A 55 4.54 4.38 24.54
N ARG A 56 4.33 5.22 25.55
CA ARG A 56 5.26 5.54 26.65
C ARG A 56 4.49 5.99 27.87
N VAL A 57 5.11 5.82 29.05
CA VAL A 57 4.63 6.34 30.33
C VAL A 57 5.63 7.37 30.86
N PHE A 58 5.11 8.49 31.34
CA PHE A 58 5.91 9.61 31.86
C PHE A 58 5.48 10.00 33.26
N ALA A 59 6.47 10.34 34.10
CA ALA A 59 6.26 11.07 35.34
C ALA A 59 6.46 12.58 35.10
N VAL A 60 5.51 13.42 35.52
CA VAL A 60 5.62 14.87 35.39
C VAL A 60 6.44 15.40 36.59
N ILE A 61 7.67 15.87 36.34
CA ILE A 61 8.60 16.33 37.34
C ILE A 61 8.34 17.80 37.70
N ALA A 62 8.24 18.66 36.70
CA ALA A 62 8.00 20.08 36.90
C ALA A 62 7.33 20.75 35.69
N ARG A 63 6.61 21.85 35.97
CA ARG A 63 6.17 22.79 34.95
C ARG A 63 6.83 24.14 35.24
N ILE A 64 7.50 24.70 34.26
CA ILE A 64 8.32 25.90 34.38
C ILE A 64 7.96 26.89 33.27
N ASP A 65 8.27 28.16 33.52
CA ASP A 65 8.21 29.18 32.51
C ASP A 65 9.43 29.06 31.56
N CYS A 66 9.24 29.34 30.26
CA CYS A 66 10.27 29.18 29.24
C CYS A 66 10.07 30.14 28.06
N ALA A 67 9.69 31.41 28.37
CA ALA A 67 9.63 32.41 27.30
C ALA A 67 11.02 32.64 26.70
N THR A 68 12.08 32.56 27.50
CA THR A 68 13.49 32.69 27.05
C THR A 68 14.34 31.47 27.42
N ALA A 69 15.56 31.38 26.84
CA ALA A 69 16.52 30.34 27.20
C ALA A 69 17.04 30.45 28.64
N GLU A 70 17.08 31.69 29.17
CA GLU A 70 17.49 32.01 30.55
C GLU A 70 16.42 31.54 31.55
N GLU A 71 15.14 31.78 31.26
CA GLU A 71 14.03 31.29 32.07
C GLU A 71 13.98 29.77 32.08
N LEU A 72 14.12 29.11 30.89
CA LEU A 72 14.19 27.66 30.78
C LEU A 72 15.33 27.08 31.63
N TYR A 73 16.52 27.69 31.55
CA TYR A 73 17.67 27.29 32.33
C TYR A 73 17.43 27.48 33.85
N ALA A 74 17.00 28.67 34.29
CA ALA A 74 16.76 28.99 35.68
C ALA A 74 15.65 28.11 36.28
N GLY A 75 14.54 27.94 35.56
CA GLY A 75 13.46 27.08 36.00
C GLY A 75 13.89 25.60 36.11
N THR A 76 14.76 25.12 35.21
CA THR A 76 15.32 23.78 35.28
C THR A 76 16.29 23.62 36.45
N CYS A 77 17.17 24.58 36.74
CA CYS A 77 18.03 24.59 37.91
C CYS A 77 17.24 24.63 39.23
N GLY A 78 16.05 25.23 39.21
CA GLY A 78 15.16 25.29 40.39
C GLY A 78 14.54 23.93 40.77
N VAL A 79 14.61 22.93 39.92
CA VAL A 79 14.15 21.57 40.25
C VAL A 79 15.21 20.85 41.11
N ALA A 80 14.78 20.18 42.15
CA ALA A 80 15.66 19.40 43.05
C ALA A 80 16.01 18.03 42.40
N TRP A 81 16.86 18.08 41.35
CA TRP A 81 17.24 16.90 40.57
C TRP A 81 17.91 15.83 41.41
N GLU A 82 18.59 16.17 42.47
CA GLU A 82 19.16 15.29 43.50
C GLU A 82 18.13 14.39 44.20
N ASN A 83 16.84 14.81 44.17
CA ASN A 83 15.71 14.04 44.69
C ASN A 83 14.96 13.27 43.60
N VAL A 84 15.25 13.53 42.31
CA VAL A 84 14.58 12.91 41.19
C VAL A 84 15.40 11.77 40.62
N LEU A 85 16.73 11.94 40.58
CA LEU A 85 17.65 11.00 39.93
C LEU A 85 18.45 10.22 40.98
N CYS A 86 18.65 8.94 40.75
CA CYS A 86 19.58 8.16 41.57
C CYS A 86 21.01 8.67 41.43
N GLU A 87 21.83 8.55 42.48
CA GLU A 87 23.23 8.88 42.43
C GLU A 87 23.95 8.10 41.35
N GLY A 88 24.75 8.79 40.52
CA GLY A 88 25.47 8.18 39.40
C GLY A 88 24.64 7.82 38.17
N ALA A 89 23.34 8.12 38.13
CA ALA A 89 22.51 7.86 36.98
C ALA A 89 22.96 8.66 35.74
N SER A 90 23.10 8.01 34.61
CA SER A 90 23.34 8.68 33.33
C SER A 90 22.03 9.26 32.78
N ILE A 91 22.14 10.41 32.11
CA ILE A 91 20.97 11.15 31.61
C ILE A 91 21.04 11.37 30.11
N ALA A 92 19.85 11.46 29.47
CA ALA A 92 19.67 12.05 28.14
C ALA A 92 18.45 12.96 28.12
N ILE A 93 18.50 14.02 27.31
CA ILE A 93 17.39 14.96 27.18
C ILE A 93 16.81 14.86 25.78
N ALA A 94 15.48 14.70 25.68
CA ALA A 94 14.73 14.74 24.43
C ALA A 94 13.75 15.92 24.49
N ALA A 95 13.88 16.88 23.57
CA ALA A 95 13.02 18.04 23.53
C ALA A 95 12.07 18.03 22.33
N ARG A 96 10.84 18.49 22.56
CA ARG A 96 9.81 18.70 21.53
C ARG A 96 9.10 20.04 21.74
N GLY A 97 8.63 20.61 20.64
CA GLY A 97 8.02 21.94 20.66
C GLY A 97 9.07 23.06 20.56
N THR A 98 8.59 24.23 20.20
CA THR A 98 9.38 25.46 20.04
C THR A 98 8.52 26.67 20.41
N ASN A 99 9.15 27.83 20.65
CA ASN A 99 8.48 29.10 20.76
C ASN A 99 9.27 30.18 19.99
N GLU A 100 8.90 31.45 20.11
CA GLU A 100 9.53 32.56 19.35
C GLU A 100 11.02 32.70 19.65
N ASN A 101 11.46 32.45 20.88
CA ASN A 101 12.85 32.59 21.33
C ASN A 101 13.60 31.26 21.34
N LEU A 102 12.91 30.12 21.53
CA LEU A 102 13.45 28.77 21.51
C LEU A 102 13.03 28.04 20.22
N ARG A 103 13.57 28.49 19.08
CA ARG A 103 13.23 27.98 17.74
C ARG A 103 13.87 26.63 17.41
N ASN A 104 14.87 26.21 18.18
CA ASN A 104 15.58 24.95 17.97
C ASN A 104 15.42 24.06 19.22
N SER A 105 14.68 22.96 19.07
CA SER A 105 14.44 22.01 20.17
C SER A 105 15.73 21.35 20.65
N HIS A 106 16.72 21.11 19.76
CA HIS A 106 18.01 20.56 20.16
C HIS A 106 18.78 21.55 21.07
N PHE A 107 18.76 22.84 20.77
CA PHE A 107 19.34 23.87 21.62
C PHE A 107 18.64 23.91 22.98
N ALA A 108 17.30 23.83 23.01
CA ALA A 108 16.54 23.78 24.26
C ALA A 108 16.90 22.54 25.11
N ALA A 109 17.10 21.38 24.46
CA ALA A 109 17.56 20.16 25.13
C ALA A 109 18.96 20.34 25.77
N LEU A 110 19.89 21.00 25.06
CA LEU A 110 21.22 21.31 25.61
C LEU A 110 21.14 22.26 26.83
N ARG A 111 20.29 23.28 26.79
CA ARG A 111 20.09 24.20 27.92
C ARG A 111 19.55 23.49 29.15
N VAL A 112 18.57 22.57 28.98
CA VAL A 112 18.06 21.73 30.08
C VAL A 112 19.15 20.79 30.60
N LYS A 113 19.92 20.18 29.72
CA LYS A 113 21.04 19.30 30.10
C LYS A 113 22.06 20.08 30.93
N ASP A 114 22.48 21.27 30.48
CA ASP A 114 23.45 22.09 31.20
C ASP A 114 22.92 22.48 32.59
N ALA A 115 21.66 22.91 32.70
CA ALA A 115 21.03 23.25 33.94
C ALA A 115 20.99 22.10 34.96
N ILE A 116 20.66 20.86 34.48
CA ILE A 116 20.67 19.68 35.35
C ILE A 116 22.08 19.34 35.80
N CYS A 117 23.06 19.37 34.87
CA CYS A 117 24.46 19.10 35.22
C CYS A 117 25.04 20.12 36.20
N ASP A 118 24.74 21.40 36.05
CA ASP A 118 25.22 22.45 36.94
C ASP A 118 24.57 22.35 38.30
N ARG A 119 23.24 22.09 38.38
CA ARG A 119 22.56 21.87 39.68
C ARG A 119 23.14 20.70 40.45
N LEU A 120 23.32 19.54 39.78
CA LEU A 120 23.86 18.35 40.47
C LEU A 120 25.33 18.54 40.84
N ALA A 121 26.13 19.25 40.04
CA ALA A 121 27.51 19.59 40.39
C ALA A 121 27.56 20.48 41.63
N GLU A 122 26.65 21.46 41.76
CA GLU A 122 26.57 22.37 42.89
C GLU A 122 26.11 21.65 44.18
N VAL A 123 25.07 20.81 44.10
CA VAL A 123 24.42 20.21 45.28
C VAL A 123 25.02 18.85 45.64
N ALA A 124 25.30 18.00 44.67
CA ALA A 124 25.82 16.64 44.85
C ALA A 124 27.35 16.50 44.58
N GLY A 125 28.01 17.58 44.16
CA GLY A 125 29.47 17.60 43.92
C GLY A 125 29.95 16.91 42.68
N ALA A 126 29.05 16.34 41.86
CA ALA A 126 29.39 15.64 40.63
C ALA A 126 28.37 15.88 39.52
N ARG A 127 28.87 16.00 38.26
CA ARG A 127 28.01 16.05 37.08
C ARG A 127 27.58 14.64 36.68
N PRO A 128 26.31 14.42 36.30
CA PRO A 128 25.85 13.16 35.77
C PRO A 128 26.53 12.87 34.42
N MET A 129 26.73 11.59 34.13
CA MET A 129 27.17 11.16 32.80
C MET A 129 26.04 11.38 31.77
N VAL A 130 26.37 11.92 30.60
CA VAL A 130 25.43 12.07 29.50
C VAL A 130 25.61 10.89 28.55
N ASP A 131 24.57 10.05 28.43
CA ASP A 131 24.53 8.90 27.53
C ASP A 131 23.27 9.02 26.65
N THR A 132 23.47 9.38 25.37
CA THR A 132 22.37 9.59 24.43
C THR A 132 21.76 8.30 23.90
N GLU A 133 22.49 7.19 23.95
CA GLU A 133 22.05 5.90 23.45
C GLU A 133 21.32 5.09 24.51
N ASN A 134 21.95 4.91 25.68
CA ASN A 134 21.46 4.01 26.72
C ASN A 134 21.43 4.69 28.12
N PRO A 135 20.74 5.84 28.27
CA PRO A 135 20.70 6.53 29.56
C PRO A 135 19.94 5.70 30.61
N ASN A 136 20.29 5.90 31.92
CA ASN A 136 19.49 5.37 33.03
C ASN A 136 18.20 6.17 33.20
N ALA A 137 18.24 7.47 32.92
CA ALA A 137 17.09 8.36 32.97
C ALA A 137 16.99 9.22 31.71
N ARG A 138 15.86 9.16 31.02
CA ARG A 138 15.55 9.99 29.84
C ARG A 138 14.57 11.07 30.25
N ILE A 139 15.03 12.33 30.21
CA ILE A 139 14.19 13.47 30.51
C ILE A 139 13.60 14.04 29.23
N ALA A 140 12.29 14.14 29.20
CA ALA A 140 11.56 14.77 28.11
C ALA A 140 11.25 16.22 28.43
N LEU A 141 11.58 17.13 27.54
CA LEU A 141 11.19 18.54 27.56
C LEU A 141 10.08 18.76 26.56
N THR A 142 8.93 19.24 27.02
CA THR A 142 7.82 19.63 26.13
C THR A 142 7.56 21.13 26.26
N ILE A 143 7.80 21.90 25.17
CA ILE A 143 7.56 23.34 25.11
C ILE A 143 6.19 23.60 24.47
N ARG A 144 5.36 24.41 25.12
CA ARG A 144 4.07 24.88 24.62
C ARG A 144 3.89 26.38 24.90
N GLY A 145 4.13 27.21 23.90
CA GLY A 145 4.18 28.68 24.09
C GLY A 145 5.28 29.06 25.07
N GLU A 146 4.94 29.83 26.12
CA GLU A 146 5.89 30.31 27.15
C GLU A 146 6.03 29.35 28.34
N ARG A 147 5.49 28.13 28.27
CA ARG A 147 5.59 27.12 29.33
C ARG A 147 6.26 25.84 28.84
N ALA A 148 7.03 25.22 29.70
CA ALA A 148 7.62 23.91 29.48
C ALA A 148 7.24 22.93 30.59
N SER A 149 7.14 21.66 30.19
CA SER A 149 7.06 20.53 31.14
C SER A 149 8.35 19.76 31.07
N LEU A 150 8.91 19.43 32.23
CA LEU A 150 10.01 18.49 32.43
C LEU A 150 9.43 17.18 32.92
N GLU A 151 9.66 16.11 32.16
CA GLU A 151 9.01 14.81 32.34
C GLU A 151 10.09 13.71 32.31
N LEU A 152 9.96 12.70 33.18
CA LEU A 152 10.82 11.52 33.16
C LEU A 152 10.12 10.41 32.37
N ASP A 153 10.76 9.90 31.29
CA ASP A 153 10.28 8.76 30.52
C ASP A 153 10.55 7.47 31.29
N LEU A 154 9.52 6.90 31.89
CA LEU A 154 9.60 5.67 32.66
C LEU A 154 9.76 4.43 31.78
N SER A 155 9.34 4.51 30.52
CA SER A 155 9.40 3.39 29.57
C SER A 155 10.80 3.10 29.05
N GLY A 156 11.63 4.14 28.88
CA GLY A 156 12.95 4.05 28.20
C GLY A 156 12.77 3.91 26.70
N ASP A 157 12.58 2.73 26.17
CA ASP A 157 12.13 2.48 24.79
C ASP A 157 10.61 2.48 24.67
N PRO A 158 10.03 2.78 23.48
CA PRO A 158 8.59 2.67 23.28
C PRO A 158 8.05 1.28 23.65
N LEU A 159 6.89 1.23 24.31
CA LEU A 159 6.30 -0.02 24.83
C LEU A 159 5.84 -0.96 23.69
N PHE A 160 5.49 -0.42 22.53
CA PHE A 160 5.13 -1.22 21.36
C PHE A 160 6.31 -1.95 20.70
N LYS A 161 7.57 -1.65 21.06
CA LYS A 161 8.75 -2.37 20.59
C LYS A 161 8.89 -3.75 21.28
N ARG A 162 7.95 -4.66 21.00
CA ARG A 162 7.89 -6.01 21.58
C ARG A 162 7.74 -7.12 20.55
N LEU A 163 7.86 -6.80 19.25
CA LEU A 163 7.91 -7.80 18.19
C LEU A 163 9.21 -8.60 18.24
N PRO A 164 9.18 -9.90 17.89
CA PRO A 164 10.39 -10.69 17.70
C PRO A 164 11.35 -10.01 16.70
N ARG A 165 12.66 -10.11 16.92
CA ARG A 165 13.69 -9.46 16.09
C ARG A 165 13.59 -9.86 14.61
N GLU A 166 13.18 -11.09 14.35
CA GLU A 166 12.94 -11.60 13.00
C GLU A 166 11.83 -10.86 12.28
N ALA A 167 10.71 -10.60 12.96
CA ALA A 167 9.59 -9.83 12.40
C ALA A 167 10.02 -8.40 12.01
N VAL A 168 10.89 -7.77 12.81
CA VAL A 168 11.40 -6.42 12.55
C VAL A 168 12.39 -6.38 11.39
N ARG A 169 13.19 -7.45 11.18
CA ARG A 169 14.24 -7.52 10.14
C ARG A 169 13.70 -7.81 8.75
N MET A 170 12.56 -8.46 8.63
CA MET A 170 12.01 -8.86 7.34
C MET A 170 11.15 -7.74 6.74
N LYS A 171 11.70 -7.07 5.73
CA LYS A 171 11.05 -5.95 5.02
C LYS A 171 9.95 -6.37 4.04
N THR A 172 9.70 -7.66 3.85
CA THR A 172 8.82 -8.20 2.80
C THR A 172 7.41 -8.53 3.25
N ALA A 173 7.15 -8.55 4.56
CA ALA A 173 5.83 -8.81 5.10
C ALA A 173 5.42 -7.69 6.06
N HIS A 174 4.19 -7.26 5.95
CA HIS A 174 3.61 -6.31 6.86
C HIS A 174 3.28 -7.02 8.18
N VAL A 175 3.87 -6.57 9.28
CA VAL A 175 3.50 -7.01 10.63
C VAL A 175 2.86 -5.84 11.34
N LEU A 176 1.60 -5.99 11.71
CA LEU A 176 0.88 -4.94 12.43
C LEU A 176 1.61 -4.61 13.74
N ARG A 177 1.77 -3.31 13.99
CA ARG A 177 2.41 -2.86 15.23
C ARG A 177 1.62 -3.32 16.45
N PRO A 178 2.25 -3.86 17.50
CA PRO A 178 1.57 -4.55 18.60
C PRO A 178 0.49 -3.74 19.33
N ASP A 179 0.64 -2.42 19.46
CA ASP A 179 -0.37 -1.57 20.06
C ASP A 179 -1.65 -1.45 19.18
N TYR A 180 -1.52 -1.43 17.85
CA TYR A 180 -2.69 -1.48 16.97
C TYR A 180 -3.35 -2.87 16.99
N ALA A 181 -2.56 -3.95 17.03
CA ALA A 181 -3.10 -5.30 17.20
C ALA A 181 -3.88 -5.42 18.52
N ALA A 182 -3.32 -4.87 19.62
CA ALA A 182 -4.00 -4.85 20.91
C ALA A 182 -5.31 -4.04 20.87
N LEU A 183 -5.34 -2.90 20.15
CA LEU A 183 -6.56 -2.11 20.00
C LEU A 183 -7.63 -2.87 19.20
N VAL A 184 -7.27 -3.52 18.07
CA VAL A 184 -8.22 -4.34 17.31
C VAL A 184 -8.81 -5.46 18.17
N LEU A 185 -7.99 -6.14 18.96
CA LEU A 185 -8.41 -7.21 19.87
C LEU A 185 -9.28 -6.69 21.02
N ALA A 186 -9.00 -5.48 21.53
CA ALA A 186 -9.83 -4.84 22.56
C ALA A 186 -11.22 -4.48 22.00
N GLU A 187 -11.27 -3.82 20.84
CA GLU A 187 -12.54 -3.48 20.15
C GLU A 187 -13.34 -4.72 19.71
N ALA A 188 -12.65 -5.85 19.47
CA ALA A 188 -13.28 -7.13 19.16
C ALA A 188 -13.83 -7.87 20.40
N GLY A 189 -13.52 -7.42 21.61
CA GLY A 189 -13.94 -8.08 22.84
C GLY A 189 -13.12 -9.31 23.21
N TRP A 190 -11.89 -9.49 22.68
CA TRP A 190 -11.07 -10.68 22.97
C TRP A 190 -10.67 -10.78 24.44
N MET A 191 -10.40 -9.65 25.11
CA MET A 191 -10.10 -9.65 26.56
C MET A 191 -11.31 -10.10 27.37
N GLN A 192 -12.50 -9.62 27.04
CA GLN A 192 -13.75 -10.02 27.69
C GLN A 192 -14.04 -11.52 27.50
N ALA A 193 -13.86 -12.03 26.28
CA ALA A 193 -14.04 -13.45 25.99
C ALA A 193 -13.09 -14.34 26.80
N ARG A 194 -11.81 -13.90 26.97
CA ARG A 194 -10.85 -14.57 27.86
C ARG A 194 -11.30 -14.54 29.32
N ASP A 195 -11.73 -13.38 29.82
CA ASP A 195 -12.10 -13.22 31.23
C ASP A 195 -13.36 -14.03 31.58
N GLU A 196 -14.34 -14.05 30.70
CA GLU A 196 -15.54 -14.88 30.82
C GLU A 196 -15.20 -16.38 30.87
N ALA A 197 -14.21 -16.83 30.07
CA ALA A 197 -13.74 -18.21 30.08
C ALA A 197 -13.08 -18.63 31.42
N GLN A 198 -12.72 -17.69 32.27
CA GLN A 198 -12.16 -17.96 33.59
C GLN A 198 -13.25 -18.20 34.66
N SER A 199 -14.53 -17.99 34.36
CA SER A 199 -15.64 -18.30 35.23
C SER A 199 -15.89 -19.82 35.29
N VAL A 200 -16.56 -20.29 36.31
CA VAL A 200 -16.79 -21.75 36.58
C VAL A 200 -17.58 -22.41 35.45
N ASP A 201 -18.49 -21.68 34.79
CA ASP A 201 -19.26 -22.10 33.63
C ASP A 201 -18.83 -21.42 32.35
N GLY A 202 -17.55 -20.99 32.28
CA GLY A 202 -17.05 -20.12 31.22
C GLY A 202 -16.99 -20.81 29.87
N ALA A 203 -17.45 -20.11 28.85
CA ALA A 203 -17.31 -20.52 27.47
C ALA A 203 -15.83 -20.52 27.03
N GLN A 204 -15.42 -21.44 26.14
CA GLN A 204 -14.09 -21.48 25.59
C GLN A 204 -13.90 -20.34 24.57
N PRO A 205 -12.95 -19.41 24.77
CA PRO A 205 -12.71 -18.33 23.81
C PRO A 205 -12.03 -18.86 22.56
N ILE A 206 -12.53 -18.50 21.39
CA ILE A 206 -11.95 -18.83 20.10
C ILE A 206 -11.75 -17.54 19.29
N LEU A 207 -10.53 -17.22 18.92
CA LEU A 207 -10.23 -16.16 17.98
C LEU A 207 -10.11 -16.72 16.56
N ILE A 208 -10.78 -16.07 15.61
CA ILE A 208 -10.64 -16.37 14.18
C ILE A 208 -10.04 -15.13 13.52
N ASP A 209 -8.80 -15.23 13.09
CA ASP A 209 -8.17 -14.20 12.27
C ASP A 209 -8.32 -14.54 10.79
N ALA A 210 -9.18 -13.79 10.09
CA ALA A 210 -9.49 -14.00 8.70
C ALA A 210 -8.46 -13.38 7.72
N CYS A 211 -7.50 -12.59 8.24
CA CYS A 211 -6.42 -11.98 7.44
C CYS A 211 -5.20 -11.77 8.35
N CYS A 212 -4.42 -12.84 8.51
CA CYS A 212 -3.32 -12.89 9.48
C CYS A 212 -2.08 -12.05 9.09
N ALA A 213 -2.01 -11.61 7.83
CA ALA A 213 -0.92 -10.76 7.32
C ALA A 213 0.48 -11.22 7.80
N GLY A 214 1.10 -10.45 8.70
CA GLY A 214 2.42 -10.78 9.25
C GLY A 214 2.43 -11.46 10.62
N GLY A 215 1.30 -11.91 11.15
CA GLY A 215 1.23 -12.59 12.45
C GLY A 215 1.13 -11.65 13.65
N GLY A 216 0.87 -10.37 13.45
CA GLY A 216 0.82 -9.38 14.52
C GLY A 216 -0.35 -9.58 15.46
N LEU A 217 -1.54 -9.90 14.94
CA LEU A 217 -2.74 -10.19 15.72
C LEU A 217 -2.58 -11.46 16.54
N GLU A 218 -2.03 -12.53 15.96
CA GLU A 218 -1.80 -13.81 16.66
C GLU A 218 -0.83 -13.69 17.82
N LEU A 219 0.26 -12.93 17.65
CA LEU A 219 1.23 -12.71 18.73
C LEU A 219 0.59 -12.00 19.90
N GLU A 220 -0.17 -10.96 19.64
CA GLU A 220 -0.82 -10.16 20.69
C GLU A 220 -2.00 -10.93 21.31
N ALA A 221 -2.80 -11.64 20.50
CA ALA A 221 -3.91 -12.46 20.96
C ALA A 221 -3.45 -13.60 21.86
N ALA A 222 -2.37 -14.29 21.51
CA ALA A 222 -1.76 -15.32 22.35
C ALA A 222 -1.20 -14.74 23.65
N GLY A 223 -0.58 -13.55 23.59
CA GLY A 223 -0.12 -12.84 24.79
C GLY A 223 -1.26 -12.47 25.74
N ILE A 224 -2.43 -12.08 25.21
CA ILE A 224 -3.65 -11.82 25.98
C ILE A 224 -4.21 -13.13 26.59
N LEU A 225 -4.32 -14.18 25.77
CA LEU A 225 -4.80 -15.51 26.21
C LEU A 225 -4.00 -16.05 27.39
N LEU A 226 -2.67 -15.86 27.34
CA LEU A 226 -1.74 -16.33 28.36
C LEU A 226 -1.61 -15.35 29.54
N ASP A 227 -2.40 -14.30 29.59
CA ASP A 227 -2.32 -13.25 30.61
C ASP A 227 -0.87 -12.77 30.82
N ARG A 228 -0.11 -12.68 29.74
CA ARG A 228 1.29 -12.32 29.75
C ARG A 228 1.47 -10.80 29.69
N ALA A 229 2.16 -10.25 30.67
CA ALA A 229 2.52 -8.84 30.64
C ALA A 229 3.41 -8.53 29.42
N PRO A 230 3.06 -7.56 28.55
CA PRO A 230 3.82 -7.28 27.33
C PRO A 230 5.24 -6.78 27.60
N GLY A 231 5.52 -6.26 28.78
CA GLY A 231 6.85 -5.80 29.19
C GLY A 231 7.72 -6.86 29.87
N LEU A 232 7.24 -8.10 30.05
CA LEU A 232 7.90 -9.12 30.86
C LEU A 232 9.32 -9.51 30.40
N ASP A 233 9.59 -9.45 29.09
CA ASP A 233 10.90 -9.78 28.52
C ASP A 233 11.83 -8.58 28.39
N ARG A 234 11.41 -7.42 28.89
CA ARG A 234 12.21 -6.20 28.78
C ARG A 234 13.19 -6.09 29.95
N GLU A 235 14.46 -6.00 29.62
CA GLU A 235 15.54 -5.94 30.60
C GLU A 235 15.82 -4.51 31.14
N ARG A 236 15.51 -3.49 30.31
CA ARG A 236 15.86 -2.08 30.65
C ARG A 236 14.62 -1.20 30.61
N TRP A 237 14.52 -0.37 31.65
CA TRP A 237 13.45 0.58 31.88
C TRP A 237 13.98 1.97 32.14
N GLY A 238 13.24 3.00 31.79
CA GLY A 238 13.62 4.40 32.05
C GLY A 238 13.52 4.84 33.50
N PHE A 239 12.78 4.10 34.30
CA PHE A 239 12.67 4.36 35.73
C PHE A 239 13.83 3.79 36.58
N MET A 240 14.74 3.01 35.99
CA MET A 240 15.91 2.46 36.74
C MET A 240 16.87 3.53 37.25
N GLY A 241 16.84 4.74 36.71
CA GLY A 241 17.59 5.90 37.20
C GLY A 241 16.74 6.87 38.03
N TRP A 242 15.53 6.51 38.41
CA TRP A 242 14.59 7.34 39.16
C TRP A 242 14.64 7.03 40.66
N SER A 243 14.76 8.04 41.49
CA SER A 243 14.90 7.89 42.92
C SER A 243 13.68 7.28 43.64
N GLU A 244 12.47 7.45 43.05
CA GLU A 244 11.24 6.85 43.61
C GLU A 244 11.06 5.36 43.17
N HIS A 245 11.93 4.81 42.31
CA HIS A 245 11.90 3.41 41.94
C HIS A 245 12.24 2.50 43.16
N ASN A 246 11.33 1.55 43.41
CA ASN A 246 11.54 0.54 44.44
C ASN A 246 11.80 -0.84 43.77
N ALA A 247 13.06 -1.30 43.83
CA ALA A 247 13.45 -2.54 43.18
C ALA A 247 12.73 -3.78 43.77
N ASP A 248 12.46 -3.79 45.08
CA ASP A 248 11.73 -4.92 45.70
C ASP A 248 10.29 -4.96 45.24
N GLY A 249 9.58 -3.82 45.26
CA GLY A 249 8.21 -3.73 44.71
C GLY A 249 8.13 -4.04 43.22
N TRP A 250 9.14 -3.65 42.44
CA TRP A 250 9.22 -4.02 41.03
C TRP A 250 9.41 -5.54 40.85
N ASN A 251 10.28 -6.18 41.62
CA ASN A 251 10.51 -7.61 41.58
C ASN A 251 9.23 -8.40 41.93
N GLU A 252 8.48 -7.96 42.93
CA GLU A 252 7.18 -8.53 43.29
C GLU A 252 6.18 -8.41 42.15
N LEU A 253 6.14 -7.26 41.45
CA LEU A 253 5.27 -7.03 40.30
C LEU A 253 5.61 -7.95 39.11
N VAL A 254 6.89 -8.16 38.85
CA VAL A 254 7.37 -9.07 37.79
C VAL A 254 7.05 -10.54 38.16
N GLU A 255 7.19 -10.94 39.41
CA GLU A 255 6.87 -12.29 39.86
C GLU A 255 5.37 -12.57 39.83
N GLU A 256 4.54 -11.57 40.21
CA GLU A 256 3.09 -11.59 39.99
C GLU A 256 2.77 -11.89 38.52
N ALA A 257 3.40 -11.15 37.59
CA ALA A 257 3.18 -11.30 36.14
C ALA A 257 3.59 -12.69 35.62
N ARG A 258 4.69 -13.25 36.09
CA ARG A 258 5.11 -14.63 35.76
C ARG A 258 4.13 -15.67 36.27
N THR A 259 3.73 -15.56 37.53
CA THR A 259 2.74 -16.48 38.14
C THR A 259 1.42 -16.46 37.39
N ARG A 260 0.95 -15.29 36.99
CA ARG A 260 -0.28 -15.15 36.18
C ARG A 260 -0.12 -15.83 34.80
N THR A 261 1.01 -15.64 34.15
CA THR A 261 1.31 -16.25 32.85
C THR A 261 1.37 -17.78 32.96
N ASP A 262 2.03 -18.34 33.98
CA ASP A 262 2.15 -19.78 34.18
C ASP A 262 0.78 -20.42 34.44
N ALA A 263 -0.04 -19.78 35.27
CA ALA A 263 -1.39 -20.23 35.56
C ALA A 263 -2.30 -20.21 34.32
N ALA A 264 -2.20 -19.15 33.48
CA ALA A 264 -2.94 -19.04 32.23
C ALA A 264 -2.44 -20.06 31.18
N ALA A 265 -1.12 -20.30 31.11
CA ALA A 265 -0.54 -21.32 30.23
C ALA A 265 -0.98 -22.75 30.59
N ALA A 266 -1.08 -23.06 31.89
CA ALA A 266 -1.60 -24.33 32.33
C ALA A 266 -3.07 -24.55 31.93
N ARG A 267 -3.92 -23.54 32.08
CA ARG A 267 -5.32 -23.57 31.62
C ARG A 267 -5.42 -23.74 30.10
N ALA A 268 -4.67 -22.93 29.34
CA ALA A 268 -4.70 -22.98 27.88
C ALA A 268 -4.18 -24.32 27.32
N ALA A 269 -3.28 -25.00 28.03
CA ALA A 269 -2.77 -26.30 27.63
C ALA A 269 -3.85 -27.42 27.64
N THR A 270 -4.84 -27.30 28.49
CA THR A 270 -5.97 -28.23 28.59
C THR A 270 -7.11 -27.93 27.61
N ALA A 271 -7.25 -26.65 27.21
CA ALA A 271 -8.29 -26.17 26.32
C ALA A 271 -7.99 -26.39 24.82
N GLY A 272 -6.75 -26.67 24.45
CA GLY A 272 -6.35 -26.85 23.05
C GLY A 272 -6.14 -25.53 22.28
N THR A 273 -6.29 -25.58 20.94
CA THR A 273 -6.11 -24.42 20.07
C THR A 273 -7.22 -23.39 20.31
N ALA A 274 -6.84 -22.15 20.62
CA ALA A 274 -7.77 -21.05 20.84
C ALA A 274 -7.72 -19.96 19.74
N ILE A 275 -6.75 -20.03 18.82
CA ILE A 275 -6.56 -19.05 17.75
C ILE A 275 -6.47 -19.79 16.42
N LEU A 276 -7.39 -19.47 15.53
CA LEU A 276 -7.42 -19.97 14.15
C LEU A 276 -7.06 -18.79 13.24
N ALA A 277 -6.08 -18.97 12.37
CA ALA A 277 -5.59 -17.93 11.49
C ALA A 277 -5.56 -18.37 10.04
N THR A 278 -5.91 -17.46 9.15
CA THR A 278 -5.79 -17.66 7.70
C THR A 278 -5.49 -16.37 6.98
N ASP A 279 -5.14 -16.49 5.71
CA ASP A 279 -5.00 -15.35 4.79
C ASP A 279 -5.23 -15.84 3.35
N THR A 280 -5.74 -14.96 2.50
CA THR A 280 -5.82 -15.20 1.05
C THR A 280 -4.43 -15.20 0.39
N ASP A 281 -3.40 -14.73 1.10
CA ASP A 281 -1.99 -14.81 0.71
C ASP A 281 -1.30 -15.98 1.41
N ALA A 282 -0.99 -17.04 0.66
CA ALA A 282 -0.25 -18.19 1.20
C ALA A 282 1.15 -17.80 1.74
N GLY A 283 1.78 -16.77 1.16
CA GLY A 283 3.06 -16.24 1.64
C GLY A 283 2.93 -15.56 3.01
N ALA A 284 1.85 -14.82 3.25
CA ALA A 284 1.54 -14.23 4.55
C ALA A 284 1.33 -15.31 5.61
N VAL A 285 0.54 -16.34 5.30
CA VAL A 285 0.31 -17.49 6.21
C VAL A 285 1.63 -18.16 6.61
N GLU A 286 2.51 -18.45 5.66
CA GLU A 286 3.80 -19.11 5.96
C GLU A 286 4.72 -18.20 6.77
N PHE A 287 4.69 -16.89 6.50
CA PHE A 287 5.42 -15.92 7.29
C PHE A 287 4.90 -15.83 8.73
N ALA A 288 3.59 -15.67 8.92
CA ALA A 288 2.94 -15.61 10.23
C ALA A 288 3.21 -16.88 11.04
N ARG A 289 3.09 -18.05 10.42
CA ARG A 289 3.42 -19.35 11.02
C ARG A 289 4.85 -19.40 11.54
N ARG A 290 5.82 -18.88 10.78
CA ARG A 290 7.22 -18.83 11.18
C ARG A 290 7.44 -17.90 12.37
N ILE A 291 6.83 -16.71 12.37
CA ILE A 291 6.95 -15.74 13.47
C ILE A 291 6.33 -16.28 14.76
N VAL A 292 5.13 -16.84 14.70
CA VAL A 292 4.44 -17.46 15.84
C VAL A 292 5.26 -18.61 16.42
N ARG A 293 5.86 -19.46 15.57
CA ARG A 293 6.77 -20.53 16.01
C ARG A 293 8.01 -20.00 16.73
N LYS A 294 8.62 -18.94 16.20
CA LYS A 294 9.79 -18.28 16.81
C LYS A 294 9.46 -17.65 18.16
N ALA A 295 8.25 -17.16 18.34
CA ALA A 295 7.76 -16.66 19.61
C ALA A 295 7.40 -17.78 20.64
N GLY A 296 7.52 -19.06 20.26
CA GLY A 296 7.14 -20.19 21.13
C GLY A 296 5.62 -20.40 21.28
N LEU A 297 4.81 -19.76 20.42
CA LEU A 297 3.34 -19.73 20.56
C LEU A 297 2.62 -20.71 19.61
N ALA A 298 3.34 -21.55 18.86
CA ALA A 298 2.79 -22.42 17.81
C ALA A 298 1.70 -23.38 18.31
N ARG A 299 1.70 -23.76 19.58
CA ARG A 299 0.69 -24.67 20.15
C ARG A 299 -0.69 -24.02 20.34
N TYR A 300 -0.75 -22.69 20.32
CA TYR A 300 -2.00 -21.94 20.56
C TYR A 300 -2.64 -21.44 19.26
N VAL A 301 -1.89 -21.51 18.13
CA VAL A 301 -2.33 -20.96 16.84
C VAL A 301 -2.33 -22.04 15.77
N THR A 302 -3.48 -22.25 15.14
CA THR A 302 -3.64 -23.15 13.99
C THR A 302 -3.89 -22.34 12.75
N PHE A 303 -3.10 -22.59 11.69
CA PHE A 303 -3.24 -21.95 10.38
C PHE A 303 -3.98 -22.88 9.41
N THR A 304 -5.03 -22.36 8.77
CA THR A 304 -5.93 -23.11 7.85
C THR A 304 -5.89 -22.52 6.44
N ALA A 305 -6.59 -23.18 5.51
CA ALA A 305 -6.89 -22.59 4.21
C ALA A 305 -7.88 -21.42 4.34
N ALA A 306 -7.84 -20.48 3.37
CA ALA A 306 -8.64 -19.26 3.38
C ALA A 306 -10.09 -19.51 2.91
N ASP A 307 -10.80 -20.42 3.59
CA ASP A 307 -12.21 -20.69 3.37
C ASP A 307 -12.93 -20.96 4.70
N ALA A 308 -14.21 -20.59 4.76
CA ALA A 308 -15.00 -20.70 5.97
C ALA A 308 -15.17 -22.17 6.44
N ALA A 309 -15.22 -23.13 5.53
CA ALA A 309 -15.38 -24.55 5.87
C ALA A 309 -14.13 -25.08 6.57
N SER A 310 -12.94 -24.80 6.05
CA SER A 310 -11.67 -25.20 6.65
C SER A 310 -11.47 -24.58 8.03
N LEU A 311 -11.83 -23.30 8.21
CA LEU A 311 -11.79 -22.65 9.52
C LEU A 311 -12.77 -23.29 10.51
N THR A 312 -14.01 -23.53 10.08
CA THR A 312 -15.02 -24.18 10.93
C THR A 312 -14.62 -25.61 11.30
N GLN A 313 -14.05 -26.38 10.36
CA GLN A 313 -13.58 -27.74 10.63
C GLN A 313 -12.40 -27.77 11.63
N ALA A 314 -11.58 -26.72 11.66
CA ALA A 314 -10.46 -26.59 12.59
C ALA A 314 -10.88 -26.11 13.98
N MET A 315 -12.13 -25.64 14.16
CA MET A 315 -12.65 -25.29 15.48
C MET A 315 -12.72 -26.53 16.38
N PRO A 316 -12.46 -26.36 17.69
CA PRO A 316 -12.70 -27.44 18.64
C PRO A 316 -14.17 -27.86 18.56
N SER A 317 -14.44 -29.16 18.74
CA SER A 317 -15.83 -29.65 18.94
C SER A 317 -16.36 -29.04 20.22
N GLU A 318 -17.67 -28.74 20.26
CA GLU A 318 -18.34 -28.34 21.47
C GLU A 318 -18.16 -29.46 22.50
N GLY A 319 -17.41 -29.17 23.56
CA GLY A 319 -17.21 -30.08 24.68
C GLY A 319 -18.20 -29.78 25.79
N GLU A 320 -17.75 -29.85 27.05
CA GLU A 320 -18.56 -29.47 28.21
C GLU A 320 -18.87 -27.97 28.29
N HIS A 321 -18.11 -27.16 27.54
CA HIS A 321 -18.23 -25.68 27.52
C HIS A 321 -18.63 -25.18 26.13
N ALA A 322 -19.54 -24.22 26.07
CA ALA A 322 -19.90 -23.52 24.84
C ALA A 322 -18.69 -22.73 24.28
N LEU A 323 -18.60 -22.61 22.96
CA LEU A 323 -17.56 -21.79 22.32
C LEU A 323 -17.96 -20.30 22.32
N ARG A 324 -16.95 -19.41 22.50
CA ARG A 324 -17.11 -17.95 22.38
C ARG A 324 -16.25 -17.44 21.23
N PRO A 325 -16.73 -17.49 20.00
CA PRO A 325 -15.94 -17.07 18.84
C PRO A 325 -15.89 -15.54 18.74
N VAL A 326 -14.73 -15.02 18.35
CA VAL A 326 -14.46 -13.63 18.00
C VAL A 326 -13.74 -13.61 16.67
N ILE A 327 -14.21 -12.81 15.69
CA ILE A 327 -13.62 -12.73 14.37
C ILE A 327 -12.88 -11.40 14.23
N VAL A 328 -11.62 -11.45 13.81
CA VAL A 328 -10.79 -10.27 13.56
C VAL A 328 -10.12 -10.37 12.19
N ALA A 329 -9.63 -9.24 11.68
CA ALA A 329 -8.79 -9.23 10.49
C ALA A 329 -7.95 -7.93 10.40
N ASP A 330 -6.69 -8.04 9.94
CA ASP A 330 -5.89 -6.92 9.47
C ASP A 330 -5.91 -6.86 7.94
N ALA A 331 -6.83 -6.08 7.39
CA ALA A 331 -6.98 -5.89 5.95
C ALA A 331 -6.28 -4.64 5.41
N THR A 332 -5.33 -4.06 6.15
CA THR A 332 -4.63 -2.82 5.74
C THR A 332 -3.77 -2.98 4.49
N GLU A 333 -3.28 -4.19 4.22
CA GLU A 333 -2.44 -4.52 3.07
C GLU A 333 -3.16 -5.41 2.04
N THR A 334 -4.46 -5.67 2.21
CA THR A 334 -5.23 -6.48 1.25
C THR A 334 -5.34 -5.74 -0.07
N SER A 335 -4.76 -6.32 -1.11
CA SER A 335 -4.81 -5.74 -2.45
C SER A 335 -6.19 -5.88 -3.10
N LEU A 336 -6.54 -4.97 -4.02
CA LEU A 336 -7.84 -4.97 -4.69
C LEU A 336 -8.17 -6.30 -5.37
N ASN A 337 -7.19 -7.02 -5.89
CA ASN A 337 -7.39 -8.32 -6.54
C ASN A 337 -7.71 -9.45 -5.55
N ARG A 338 -7.34 -9.33 -4.26
CA ARG A 338 -7.65 -10.29 -3.20
C ARG A 338 -8.89 -9.93 -2.40
N LEU A 339 -9.30 -8.67 -2.47
CA LEU A 339 -10.46 -8.16 -1.73
C LEU A 339 -11.75 -8.97 -1.96
N PRO A 340 -12.09 -9.42 -3.20
CA PRO A 340 -13.27 -10.26 -3.42
C PRO A 340 -13.23 -11.60 -2.68
N GLN A 341 -12.07 -12.25 -2.65
CA GLN A 341 -11.89 -13.53 -1.93
C GLN A 341 -12.00 -13.33 -0.42
N PHE A 342 -11.44 -12.23 0.07
CA PHE A 342 -11.52 -11.86 1.47
C PHE A 342 -12.96 -11.54 1.89
N ILE A 343 -13.72 -10.79 1.08
CA ILE A 343 -15.14 -10.53 1.32
C ILE A 343 -15.95 -11.83 1.33
N ALA A 344 -15.69 -12.73 0.38
CA ALA A 344 -16.34 -14.04 0.32
C ALA A 344 -16.05 -14.89 1.56
N LEU A 345 -14.82 -14.87 2.06
CA LEU A 345 -14.43 -15.52 3.31
C LEU A 345 -15.21 -14.95 4.50
N LEU A 346 -15.22 -13.63 4.69
CA LEU A 346 -15.94 -12.98 5.79
C LEU A 346 -17.45 -13.24 5.73
N THR A 347 -18.04 -13.17 4.53
CA THR A 347 -19.45 -13.48 4.32
C THR A 347 -19.75 -14.94 4.65
N GLY A 348 -18.89 -15.88 4.23
CA GLY A 348 -19.00 -17.30 4.55
C GLY A 348 -18.90 -17.57 6.05
N LEU A 349 -17.97 -16.93 6.76
CA LEU A 349 -17.83 -17.02 8.21
C LEU A 349 -19.09 -16.52 8.92
N ARG A 350 -19.60 -15.35 8.54
CA ARG A 350 -20.82 -14.79 9.13
C ARG A 350 -22.10 -15.62 8.85
N GLY A 351 -22.13 -16.36 7.74
CA GLY A 351 -23.21 -17.27 7.37
C GLY A 351 -23.14 -18.65 8.04
N THR A 352 -22.06 -18.96 8.78
CA THR A 352 -21.85 -20.26 9.40
C THR A 352 -22.54 -20.35 10.75
N THR A 353 -23.37 -21.38 10.97
CA THR A 353 -24.16 -21.56 12.20
C THR A 353 -23.27 -21.63 13.46
N ALA A 354 -22.12 -22.28 13.39
CA ALA A 354 -21.17 -22.38 14.50
C ALA A 354 -20.55 -21.02 14.91
N LEU A 355 -20.68 -20.00 14.08
CA LEU A 355 -20.20 -18.63 14.32
C LEU A 355 -21.35 -17.64 14.49
N ALA A 356 -22.59 -18.14 14.60
CA ALA A 356 -23.74 -17.32 14.90
C ALA A 356 -23.52 -16.60 16.24
N GLY A 357 -23.67 -15.27 16.24
CA GLY A 357 -23.38 -14.47 17.43
C GLY A 357 -21.92 -14.01 17.59
N ALA A 358 -21.00 -14.37 16.69
CA ALA A 358 -19.63 -13.88 16.75
C ALA A 358 -19.53 -12.40 16.28
N PRO A 359 -18.93 -11.49 17.09
CA PRO A 359 -18.60 -10.17 16.65
C PRO A 359 -17.48 -10.21 15.60
N LEU A 360 -17.51 -9.28 14.66
CA LEU A 360 -16.47 -9.13 13.64
C LEU A 360 -15.82 -7.75 13.77
N THR A 361 -14.51 -7.70 13.89
CA THR A 361 -13.74 -6.44 13.92
C THR A 361 -12.63 -6.46 12.88
N ILE A 362 -12.59 -5.44 12.03
CA ILE A 362 -11.67 -5.35 10.90
C ILE A 362 -10.90 -4.03 10.97
N LEU A 363 -9.59 -4.09 10.88
CA LEU A 363 -8.75 -2.93 10.58
C LEU A 363 -8.58 -2.83 9.07
N THR A 364 -9.00 -1.72 8.47
CA THR A 364 -8.94 -1.53 7.01
C THR A 364 -8.67 -0.08 6.60
N ARG A 365 -8.05 0.09 5.43
CA ARG A 365 -7.92 1.38 4.73
C ARG A 365 -8.98 1.54 3.65
N ASP A 366 -9.75 0.50 3.35
CA ASP A 366 -10.70 0.48 2.26
C ASP A 366 -12.14 0.66 2.77
N GLU A 367 -12.75 1.78 2.39
CA GLU A 367 -14.15 2.08 2.74
C GLU A 367 -15.16 1.12 2.08
N VAL A 368 -14.75 0.46 0.99
CA VAL A 368 -15.61 -0.48 0.25
C VAL A 368 -15.87 -1.74 1.03
N LEU A 369 -14.88 -2.21 1.77
CA LEU A 369 -15.01 -3.42 2.56
C LEU A 369 -16.20 -3.35 3.52
N ALA A 370 -16.38 -2.21 4.21
CA ALA A 370 -17.52 -2.00 5.09
C ALA A 370 -18.86 -2.17 4.35
N ARG A 371 -18.97 -1.52 3.19
CA ARG A 371 -20.22 -1.54 2.38
C ARG A 371 -20.47 -2.92 1.77
N SER A 372 -19.41 -3.64 1.38
CA SER A 372 -19.52 -4.96 0.75
C SER A 372 -20.01 -6.06 1.69
N LEU A 373 -19.91 -5.86 3.00
CA LEU A 373 -20.47 -6.79 3.99
C LEU A 373 -21.99 -6.65 4.19
N GLY A 374 -22.62 -5.69 3.55
CA GLY A 374 -24.08 -5.50 3.58
C GLY A 374 -24.68 -5.14 4.94
N THR A 375 -23.83 -4.74 5.89
CA THR A 375 -24.25 -4.29 7.24
C THR A 375 -23.43 -3.09 7.65
N GLU A 376 -24.08 -2.12 8.31
CA GLU A 376 -23.36 -0.97 8.87
C GLU A 376 -22.55 -1.40 10.11
N PRO A 377 -21.34 -0.88 10.29
CA PRO A 377 -20.57 -1.13 11.49
C PRO A 377 -21.22 -0.46 12.70
N VAL A 378 -21.29 -1.16 13.81
CA VAL A 378 -21.78 -0.60 15.10
C VAL A 378 -20.77 0.36 15.72
N CYS A 379 -19.50 0.21 15.40
CA CYS A 379 -18.42 1.13 15.77
C CYS A 379 -17.47 1.36 14.58
N SER A 380 -17.02 2.60 14.42
CA SER A 380 -16.02 2.97 13.42
C SER A 380 -15.01 3.94 14.01
N LEU A 381 -13.83 3.43 14.37
CA LEU A 381 -12.75 4.18 15.00
C LEU A 381 -11.67 4.55 13.97
N ALA A 382 -11.41 5.84 13.82
CA ALA A 382 -10.33 6.32 12.94
C ALA A 382 -8.97 6.16 13.61
N VAL A 383 -8.02 5.57 12.91
CA VAL A 383 -6.65 5.31 13.36
C VAL A 383 -5.63 5.55 12.24
N LYS A 384 -4.33 5.63 12.59
CA LYS A 384 -3.26 5.92 11.60
C LYS A 384 -2.06 4.97 11.74
N PRO A 385 -2.21 3.68 11.43
CA PRO A 385 -1.09 2.76 11.40
C PRO A 385 -0.08 3.20 10.33
N GLY A 386 1.19 3.39 10.70
CA GLY A 386 2.24 3.83 9.79
C GLY A 386 2.04 5.24 9.21
N ASN A 387 1.30 6.13 9.90
CA ASN A 387 0.89 7.48 9.46
C ASN A 387 -0.12 7.51 8.30
N GLU A 388 -0.76 6.40 7.97
CA GLU A 388 -1.80 6.31 6.96
C GLU A 388 -3.17 6.20 7.59
N ASP A 389 -4.16 6.86 6.97
CA ASP A 389 -5.53 6.81 7.44
C ASP A 389 -6.10 5.38 7.29
N ALA A 390 -6.66 4.87 8.39
CA ALA A 390 -7.33 3.57 8.46
C ALA A 390 -8.50 3.65 9.45
N ARG A 391 -9.34 2.62 9.46
CA ARG A 391 -10.46 2.49 10.39
C ARG A 391 -10.48 1.11 11.01
N ILE A 392 -10.81 1.04 12.28
CA ILE A 392 -11.26 -0.18 12.93
C ILE A 392 -12.79 -0.17 12.85
N LEU A 393 -13.34 -1.17 12.20
CA LEU A 393 -14.78 -1.34 11.97
C LEU A 393 -15.25 -2.56 12.77
N SER A 394 -16.17 -2.37 13.69
CA SER A 394 -16.77 -3.45 14.46
C SER A 394 -18.22 -3.65 14.01
N PHE A 395 -18.59 -4.90 13.72
CA PHE A 395 -19.91 -5.31 13.26
C PHE A 395 -20.59 -6.16 14.32
N ALA A 396 -21.89 -5.94 14.53
CA ALA A 396 -22.69 -6.75 15.41
C ALA A 396 -22.76 -8.22 14.95
N ALA A 397 -23.00 -9.09 15.90
CA ALA A 397 -23.28 -10.49 15.64
C ALA A 397 -24.51 -10.66 14.72
N VAL A 398 -24.47 -11.62 13.82
CA VAL A 398 -25.63 -11.95 12.97
C VAL A 398 -26.69 -12.60 13.85
N GLY A 399 -27.76 -11.88 14.13
CA GLY A 399 -28.86 -12.35 15.02
C GLY A 399 -29.37 -11.30 15.99
N ASP A 400 -28.58 -10.25 16.27
CA ASP A 400 -28.95 -9.18 17.23
C ASP A 400 -29.79 -8.03 16.63
N SER A 401 -30.37 -8.22 15.46
CA SER A 401 -31.14 -7.17 14.78
C SER A 401 -32.48 -6.78 15.46
N ASN A 402 -32.77 -7.27 16.67
CA ASN A 402 -34.00 -6.97 17.40
C ASN A 402 -33.83 -6.00 18.60
N ALA A 403 -32.67 -5.41 18.82
CA ALA A 403 -32.43 -4.61 20.04
C ALA A 403 -32.38 -3.08 19.84
N ALA A 404 -32.72 -2.55 18.66
CA ALA A 404 -32.73 -1.09 18.43
C ALA A 404 -33.80 -0.64 17.41
N ALA A 405 -35.03 -1.12 17.56
CA ALA A 405 -36.18 -0.49 16.92
C ALA A 405 -36.97 0.27 18.01
N GLY A 406 -36.55 1.51 18.29
CA GLY A 406 -37.43 2.50 18.89
C GLY A 406 -38.49 2.87 17.84
N GLU A 407 -39.74 2.73 18.23
CA GLU A 407 -40.93 3.20 17.48
C GLU A 407 -40.78 4.72 17.22
N ASP A 408 -41.11 5.13 15.99
CA ASP A 408 -41.27 6.48 15.46
C ASP A 408 -40.13 6.96 14.56
N ASP A 409 -40.21 6.60 13.27
CA ASP A 409 -40.14 7.50 12.13
C ASP A 409 -40.42 6.76 10.80
N GLU A 410 -41.48 7.18 10.08
CA GLU A 410 -41.81 6.70 8.74
C GLU A 410 -40.83 7.30 7.70
N THR A 411 -39.71 6.66 7.51
CA THR A 411 -38.87 6.82 6.31
C THR A 411 -38.71 5.46 5.62
N PRO A 412 -38.90 5.34 4.30
CA PRO A 412 -38.90 4.03 3.66
C PRO A 412 -37.51 3.40 3.74
N ALA A 413 -37.39 2.38 4.57
CA ALA A 413 -36.21 1.56 4.68
C ALA A 413 -36.00 0.79 3.39
N ILE A 414 -35.06 1.25 2.54
CA ILE A 414 -34.43 0.40 1.53
C ILE A 414 -33.34 -0.40 2.26
N VAL A 415 -33.75 -1.40 3.02
CA VAL A 415 -32.87 -2.46 3.51
C VAL A 415 -33.11 -3.69 2.65
N THR A 416 -32.52 -3.72 1.47
CA THR A 416 -32.26 -4.99 0.81
C THR A 416 -31.04 -5.60 1.46
N SER A 417 -31.22 -6.62 2.30
CA SER A 417 -30.15 -7.56 2.65
C SER A 417 -29.55 -8.08 1.33
N GLN A 418 -28.38 -7.60 0.94
CA GLN A 418 -27.68 -8.13 -0.23
C GLN A 418 -27.19 -9.54 0.15
N GLN A 419 -28.04 -10.53 -0.13
CA GLN A 419 -27.64 -11.93 -0.07
C GLN A 419 -26.58 -12.14 -1.15
N THR A 420 -25.43 -12.65 -0.77
CA THR A 420 -24.40 -13.12 -1.72
C THR A 420 -25.10 -14.02 -2.73
N ALA A 421 -25.10 -13.62 -4.00
CA ALA A 421 -25.67 -14.41 -5.07
C ALA A 421 -24.61 -15.39 -5.59
N PHE A 422 -25.05 -16.54 -6.06
CA PHE A 422 -24.18 -17.54 -6.66
C PHE A 422 -24.50 -17.68 -8.15
N ILE A 423 -23.47 -17.57 -9.00
CA ILE A 423 -23.61 -17.72 -10.45
C ILE A 423 -22.96 -19.04 -10.87
N ASP A 424 -23.70 -19.87 -11.63
CA ASP A 424 -23.15 -21.05 -12.27
C ASP A 424 -22.39 -20.64 -13.54
N LEU A 425 -21.09 -20.88 -13.56
CA LEU A 425 -20.22 -20.65 -14.71
C LEU A 425 -20.13 -21.88 -15.63
N GLY A 426 -20.78 -22.98 -15.31
CA GLY A 426 -20.75 -24.23 -16.06
C GLY A 426 -19.53 -25.10 -15.76
N ASP A 427 -18.77 -24.81 -14.72
CA ASP A 427 -17.61 -25.57 -14.25
C ASP A 427 -17.92 -26.46 -13.03
N GLY A 428 -19.19 -26.52 -12.64
CA GLY A 428 -19.69 -27.28 -11.47
C GLY A 428 -19.37 -26.62 -10.12
N LYS A 429 -18.77 -25.42 -10.12
CA LYS A 429 -18.48 -24.65 -8.89
C LYS A 429 -19.15 -23.28 -8.98
N PRO A 430 -20.19 -23.01 -8.20
CA PRO A 430 -20.82 -21.69 -8.20
C PRO A 430 -19.82 -20.57 -7.85
N ALA A 431 -19.91 -19.44 -8.53
CA ALA A 431 -19.14 -18.24 -8.21
C ALA A 431 -19.95 -17.34 -7.30
N ALA A 432 -19.43 -17.01 -6.14
CA ALA A 432 -20.02 -16.01 -5.26
C ALA A 432 -19.86 -14.62 -5.88
N VAL A 433 -20.95 -13.84 -5.95
CA VAL A 433 -20.96 -12.46 -6.42
C VAL A 433 -21.74 -11.58 -5.45
N LEU A 434 -21.42 -10.30 -5.44
CA LEU A 434 -22.05 -9.33 -4.53
C LEU A 434 -23.44 -8.89 -5.02
N ILE A 435 -23.67 -8.93 -6.35
CA ILE A 435 -24.98 -8.60 -6.93
C ILE A 435 -25.38 -9.63 -7.99
N PRO A 436 -26.67 -10.06 -8.01
CA PRO A 436 -27.16 -11.07 -8.96
C PRO A 436 -27.02 -10.64 -10.43
N GLU A 437 -27.10 -9.35 -10.73
CA GLU A 437 -26.98 -8.77 -12.06
C GLU A 437 -25.60 -9.04 -12.70
N SER A 438 -24.58 -9.40 -11.90
CA SER A 438 -23.26 -9.78 -12.41
C SER A 438 -23.27 -11.09 -13.22
N GLU A 439 -24.39 -11.85 -13.19
CA GLU A 439 -24.59 -12.95 -14.13
C GLU A 439 -24.60 -12.49 -15.59
N GLN A 440 -25.15 -11.31 -15.87
CA GLN A 440 -25.15 -10.72 -17.19
C GLN A 440 -23.71 -10.44 -17.69
N PHE A 441 -22.87 -9.92 -16.80
CA PHE A 441 -21.45 -9.71 -17.09
C PHE A 441 -20.74 -11.04 -17.33
N ALA A 442 -20.95 -12.04 -16.49
CA ALA A 442 -20.34 -13.37 -16.65
C ALA A 442 -20.67 -14.00 -18.02
N ARG A 443 -21.95 -14.02 -18.39
CA ARG A 443 -22.41 -14.52 -19.70
C ARG A 443 -21.81 -13.74 -20.87
N ARG A 444 -21.74 -12.41 -20.76
CA ARG A 444 -21.14 -11.56 -21.77
C ARG A 444 -19.65 -11.86 -21.91
N LEU A 445 -18.91 -11.89 -20.80
CA LEU A 445 -17.47 -12.17 -20.80
C LEU A 445 -17.17 -13.56 -21.37
N GLN A 446 -17.91 -14.61 -21.01
CA GLN A 446 -17.77 -15.95 -21.57
C GLN A 446 -17.92 -15.96 -23.10
N LYS A 447 -18.92 -15.23 -23.61
CA LYS A 447 -19.17 -15.13 -25.06
C LYS A 447 -18.01 -14.44 -25.78
N VAL A 448 -17.58 -13.28 -25.28
CA VAL A 448 -16.51 -12.48 -25.88
C VAL A 448 -15.17 -13.21 -25.79
N ALA A 449 -14.85 -13.79 -24.63
CA ALA A 449 -13.63 -14.57 -24.42
C ALA A 449 -13.51 -15.75 -25.40
N ARG A 450 -14.62 -16.44 -25.66
CA ARG A 450 -14.65 -17.54 -26.65
C ARG A 450 -14.38 -17.05 -28.07
N GLN A 451 -14.91 -15.89 -28.43
CA GLN A 451 -14.68 -15.26 -29.76
C GLN A 451 -13.22 -14.81 -29.87
N ARG A 452 -12.71 -14.06 -28.88
CA ARG A 452 -11.35 -13.53 -28.86
C ARG A 452 -10.30 -14.63 -28.84
N ARG A 453 -10.51 -15.72 -28.10
CA ARG A 453 -9.60 -16.87 -28.10
C ARG A 453 -9.49 -17.54 -29.47
N LYS A 454 -10.61 -17.67 -30.21
CA LYS A 454 -10.59 -18.22 -31.58
C LYS A 454 -9.84 -17.33 -32.53
N TRP A 455 -10.07 -16.04 -32.47
CA TRP A 455 -9.37 -15.03 -33.29
C TRP A 455 -7.88 -15.01 -32.95
N ALA A 456 -7.50 -14.86 -31.67
CA ALA A 456 -6.12 -14.82 -31.23
C ALA A 456 -5.32 -16.05 -31.66
N LYS A 457 -5.94 -17.27 -31.55
CA LYS A 457 -5.32 -18.52 -32.02
C LYS A 457 -5.08 -18.51 -33.53
N ARG A 458 -6.01 -17.98 -34.31
CA ARG A 458 -5.88 -17.90 -35.79
C ARG A 458 -4.78 -16.94 -36.19
N GLU A 459 -4.64 -15.81 -35.48
CA GLU A 459 -3.66 -14.77 -35.76
C GLU A 459 -2.31 -14.99 -35.07
N GLY A 460 -2.17 -16.02 -34.25
CA GLY A 460 -0.96 -16.29 -33.47
C GLY A 460 -0.69 -15.24 -32.37
N ILE A 461 -1.75 -14.64 -31.82
CA ILE A 461 -1.67 -13.58 -30.82
C ILE A 461 -1.83 -14.18 -29.42
N THR A 462 -0.91 -13.86 -28.51
CA THR A 462 -0.89 -14.37 -27.13
C THR A 462 -1.34 -13.33 -26.11
N CYS A 463 -1.17 -12.04 -26.42
CA CYS A 463 -1.55 -10.94 -25.54
C CYS A 463 -2.58 -10.04 -26.21
N TYR A 464 -3.78 -9.90 -25.62
CA TYR A 464 -4.87 -9.18 -26.27
C TYR A 464 -5.93 -8.71 -25.28
N ARG A 465 -6.71 -7.70 -25.68
CA ARG A 465 -7.89 -7.23 -24.95
C ARG A 465 -9.06 -8.19 -25.13
N VAL A 466 -9.53 -8.74 -24.03
CA VAL A 466 -10.68 -9.66 -24.00
C VAL A 466 -12.00 -8.89 -23.94
N TYR A 467 -12.08 -7.86 -23.08
CA TYR A 467 -13.29 -7.11 -22.80
C TYR A 467 -12.96 -5.61 -22.74
N ASP A 468 -13.85 -4.76 -23.28
CA ASP A 468 -13.66 -3.32 -23.32
C ASP A 468 -14.99 -2.58 -23.07
N ALA A 469 -15.43 -2.56 -21.80
CA ALA A 469 -16.70 -1.98 -21.38
C ALA A 469 -17.88 -2.42 -22.28
N ASP A 470 -17.95 -3.70 -22.62
CA ASP A 470 -19.03 -4.26 -23.47
C ASP A 470 -20.42 -4.06 -22.89
N LEU A 471 -20.50 -3.97 -21.56
CA LEU A 471 -21.67 -3.53 -20.82
C LEU A 471 -21.33 -2.21 -20.12
N PRO A 472 -22.14 -1.15 -20.32
CA PRO A 472 -21.87 0.16 -19.71
C PRO A 472 -21.76 0.13 -18.18
N ASP A 473 -22.55 -0.76 -17.55
CA ASP A 473 -22.58 -0.93 -16.11
C ASP A 473 -21.32 -1.60 -15.54
N TYR A 474 -20.57 -2.33 -16.35
CA TYR A 474 -19.32 -3.00 -16.03
C TYR A 474 -18.18 -2.33 -16.81
N ALA A 475 -17.91 -1.09 -16.42
CA ALA A 475 -17.01 -0.18 -17.12
C ALA A 475 -15.52 -0.53 -16.85
N ALA A 476 -15.02 -1.60 -17.45
CA ALA A 476 -13.63 -2.03 -17.32
C ALA A 476 -13.05 -2.49 -18.65
N ALA A 477 -11.73 -2.41 -18.78
CA ALA A 477 -10.95 -3.13 -19.78
C ALA A 477 -10.30 -4.35 -19.15
N ILE A 478 -10.32 -5.50 -19.82
CA ILE A 478 -9.68 -6.74 -19.37
C ILE A 478 -8.69 -7.17 -20.44
N ASP A 479 -7.41 -7.08 -20.13
CA ASP A 479 -6.31 -7.48 -21.02
C ASP A 479 -5.68 -8.77 -20.50
N LEU A 480 -5.59 -9.77 -21.38
CA LEU A 480 -4.95 -11.05 -21.13
C LEU A 480 -3.51 -11.03 -21.65
N TYR A 481 -2.59 -11.48 -20.83
CA TYR A 481 -1.20 -11.68 -21.18
C TYR A 481 -0.85 -13.17 -21.03
N GLU A 482 -0.18 -13.73 -22.00
CA GLU A 482 0.34 -15.10 -21.98
C GLU A 482 1.87 -15.05 -22.05
N GLY A 483 2.53 -15.74 -21.13
CA GLY A 483 3.96 -15.75 -21.00
C GLY A 483 4.66 -16.52 -22.11
N SER A 484 5.91 -16.17 -22.38
CA SER A 484 6.78 -16.91 -23.29
C SER A 484 7.11 -18.29 -22.73
N ALA A 485 7.70 -19.14 -23.56
CA ALA A 485 8.16 -20.47 -23.13
C ALA A 485 9.17 -20.42 -21.95
N SER A 486 9.94 -19.32 -21.84
CA SER A 486 10.91 -19.13 -20.77
C SER A 486 10.30 -18.64 -19.43
N THR A 487 9.12 -18.04 -19.49
CA THR A 487 8.36 -17.58 -18.31
C THR A 487 6.88 -17.94 -18.49
N PRO A 488 6.54 -19.24 -18.42
CA PRO A 488 5.18 -19.68 -18.63
C PRO A 488 4.26 -19.13 -17.55
N GLY A 489 3.08 -18.70 -17.95
CA GLY A 489 2.07 -18.12 -17.05
C GLY A 489 1.02 -17.37 -17.83
N ARG A 490 -0.05 -17.01 -17.14
CA ARG A 490 -1.14 -16.18 -17.69
C ARG A 490 -1.49 -15.12 -16.67
N TRP A 491 -1.65 -13.88 -17.13
CA TRP A 491 -1.96 -12.73 -16.28
C TRP A 491 -3.12 -11.94 -16.86
N LEU A 492 -3.92 -11.35 -15.98
CA LEU A 492 -4.98 -10.40 -16.32
C LEU A 492 -4.62 -9.01 -15.80
N VAL A 493 -4.75 -8.03 -16.64
CA VAL A 493 -4.77 -6.62 -16.24
C VAL A 493 -6.20 -6.11 -16.40
N ILE A 494 -6.82 -5.72 -15.29
CA ILE A 494 -8.18 -5.21 -15.24
C ILE A 494 -8.11 -3.72 -14.92
N ALA A 495 -8.42 -2.87 -15.90
CA ALA A 495 -8.38 -1.43 -15.76
C ALA A 495 -9.81 -0.89 -15.68
N GLU A 496 -10.20 -0.30 -14.56
CA GLU A 496 -11.49 0.34 -14.38
C GLU A 496 -11.54 1.65 -15.18
N TYR A 497 -12.62 1.87 -15.90
CA TYR A 497 -12.99 3.16 -16.46
C TYR A 497 -13.81 3.96 -15.45
N ALA A 498 -13.63 5.28 -15.43
CA ALA A 498 -14.49 6.14 -14.62
C ALA A 498 -15.97 5.89 -14.96
N ALA A 499 -16.73 5.45 -13.97
CA ALA A 499 -18.16 5.24 -14.13
C ALA A 499 -18.87 6.55 -14.56
N PRO A 500 -19.92 6.46 -15.37
CA PRO A 500 -20.76 7.62 -15.68
C PRO A 500 -21.26 8.28 -14.39
N ARG A 501 -21.43 9.59 -14.40
CA ARG A 501 -21.93 10.35 -13.22
C ARG A 501 -23.31 9.93 -12.73
N SER A 502 -24.07 9.21 -13.55
CA SER A 502 -25.40 8.67 -13.23
C SER A 502 -25.34 7.34 -12.45
N VAL A 503 -24.15 6.72 -12.34
CA VAL A 503 -23.96 5.47 -11.60
C VAL A 503 -23.48 5.79 -10.20
N ASP A 504 -24.13 5.20 -9.20
CA ASP A 504 -23.68 5.28 -7.81
C ASP A 504 -22.25 4.75 -7.70
N PRO A 505 -21.32 5.53 -7.12
CA PRO A 505 -19.92 5.08 -6.93
C PRO A 505 -19.79 3.76 -6.15
N ALA A 506 -20.66 3.54 -5.15
CA ALA A 506 -20.66 2.31 -4.38
C ALA A 506 -21.05 1.09 -5.24
N LEU A 507 -22.07 1.25 -6.09
CA LEU A 507 -22.49 0.20 -7.02
C LEU A 507 -21.44 -0.07 -8.09
N ALA A 508 -20.77 0.98 -8.61
CA ALA A 508 -19.67 0.82 -9.57
C ALA A 508 -18.53 -0.03 -8.97
N GLN A 509 -18.20 0.22 -7.73
CA GLN A 509 -17.15 -0.48 -7.01
C GLN A 509 -17.53 -1.94 -6.70
N THR A 510 -18.79 -2.19 -6.29
CA THR A 510 -19.32 -3.55 -6.12
C THR A 510 -19.23 -4.35 -7.43
N ARG A 511 -19.57 -3.74 -8.57
CA ARG A 511 -19.44 -4.34 -9.89
C ARG A 511 -17.98 -4.62 -10.26
N LEU A 512 -17.04 -3.74 -9.89
CA LEU A 512 -15.61 -3.99 -10.09
C LEU A 512 -15.15 -5.22 -9.31
N LEU A 513 -15.60 -5.40 -8.07
CA LEU A 513 -15.28 -6.58 -7.27
C LEU A 513 -15.81 -7.86 -7.92
N ASP A 514 -17.02 -7.83 -8.46
CA ASP A 514 -17.58 -8.96 -9.19
C ASP A 514 -16.81 -9.24 -10.51
N ILE A 515 -16.32 -8.20 -11.20
CA ILE A 515 -15.41 -8.38 -12.35
C ILE A 515 -14.14 -9.12 -11.91
N LEU A 516 -13.53 -8.69 -10.79
CA LEU A 516 -12.29 -9.29 -10.25
C LEU A 516 -12.50 -10.74 -9.78
N THR A 517 -13.71 -11.10 -9.36
CA THR A 517 -14.09 -12.46 -9.00
C THR A 517 -14.31 -13.34 -10.23
N LEU A 518 -15.08 -12.85 -11.19
CA LEU A 518 -15.59 -13.63 -12.33
C LEU A 518 -14.57 -13.77 -13.47
N ALA A 519 -13.80 -12.70 -13.75
CA ALA A 519 -12.91 -12.68 -14.90
C ALA A 519 -11.79 -13.76 -14.82
N PRO A 520 -11.06 -13.92 -13.73
CA PRO A 520 -10.03 -14.96 -13.65
C PRO A 520 -10.60 -16.36 -13.80
N ARG A 521 -11.74 -16.66 -13.20
CA ARG A 521 -12.40 -17.99 -13.35
C ARG A 521 -12.84 -18.27 -14.78
N ILE A 522 -13.46 -17.29 -15.44
CA ILE A 522 -13.94 -17.43 -16.82
C ILE A 522 -12.78 -17.57 -17.80
N LEU A 523 -11.68 -16.87 -17.55
CA LEU A 523 -10.51 -16.84 -18.43
C LEU A 523 -9.48 -17.93 -18.09
N GLY A 524 -9.65 -18.64 -16.96
CA GLY A 524 -8.73 -19.68 -16.50
C GLY A 524 -7.37 -19.12 -16.12
N VAL A 525 -7.37 -18.04 -15.35
CA VAL A 525 -6.18 -17.39 -14.81
C VAL A 525 -6.21 -17.49 -13.29
N ASP A 526 -5.07 -17.76 -12.70
CA ASP A 526 -4.96 -17.81 -11.25
C ASP A 526 -5.29 -16.42 -10.64
N PRO A 527 -6.10 -16.33 -9.60
CA PRO A 527 -6.38 -15.06 -8.92
C PRO A 527 -5.14 -14.27 -8.50
N GLU A 528 -4.04 -14.94 -8.17
CA GLU A 528 -2.76 -14.29 -7.85
C GLU A 528 -2.14 -13.56 -9.03
N ASN A 529 -2.52 -13.91 -10.25
CA ASN A 529 -2.06 -13.31 -11.48
C ASN A 529 -3.03 -12.24 -12.04
N VAL A 530 -3.88 -11.67 -11.20
CA VAL A 530 -4.82 -10.61 -11.57
C VAL A 530 -4.33 -9.27 -11.02
N TYR A 531 -4.22 -8.27 -11.88
CA TYR A 531 -3.73 -6.93 -11.54
C TYR A 531 -4.80 -5.88 -11.82
N ALA A 532 -5.43 -5.39 -10.75
CA ALA A 532 -6.41 -4.31 -10.84
C ALA A 532 -5.71 -2.95 -10.98
N LYS A 533 -6.12 -2.15 -11.96
CA LYS A 533 -5.59 -0.81 -12.22
C LYS A 533 -6.74 0.21 -12.20
N ALA A 534 -6.77 1.09 -11.20
CA ALA A 534 -7.72 2.19 -11.18
C ALA A 534 -7.18 3.36 -12.02
N ARG A 535 -7.89 3.74 -13.07
CA ARG A 535 -7.59 4.96 -13.84
C ARG A 535 -8.27 6.17 -13.18
N LEU A 536 -7.80 6.55 -11.99
CA LEU A 536 -8.18 7.82 -11.39
C LEU A 536 -7.64 8.98 -12.26
N ARG A 537 -8.53 9.82 -12.77
CA ARG A 537 -8.16 11.12 -13.35
C ARG A 537 -7.70 12.03 -12.22
N SER A 538 -6.45 11.93 -11.80
CA SER A 538 -5.84 12.98 -10.99
C SER A 538 -5.55 14.18 -11.90
N ARG A 539 -6.16 15.32 -11.62
CA ARG A 539 -5.77 16.59 -12.24
C ARG A 539 -4.30 16.87 -11.86
N GLY A 540 -3.37 16.68 -12.82
CA GLY A 540 -1.97 17.03 -12.68
C GLY A 540 -1.00 15.90 -12.31
N GLY A 541 -1.40 14.64 -12.24
CA GLY A 541 -0.49 13.51 -12.04
C GLY A 541 0.15 13.03 -13.35
N SER A 542 1.43 12.62 -13.30
CA SER A 542 2.11 12.01 -14.45
C SER A 542 1.45 10.67 -14.78
N GLN A 543 0.99 10.51 -16.01
CA GLN A 543 0.36 9.29 -16.53
C GLN A 543 1.34 8.09 -16.54
N TYR A 544 2.65 8.35 -16.44
CA TYR A 544 3.76 7.40 -16.51
C TYR A 544 4.57 7.30 -15.21
N GLY A 545 4.01 7.76 -14.08
CA GLY A 545 4.68 7.68 -12.78
C GLY A 545 4.67 6.25 -12.20
N LYS A 546 5.72 5.90 -11.42
CA LYS A 546 5.63 4.73 -10.51
C LYS A 546 4.35 4.85 -9.70
N ARG A 547 3.60 3.77 -9.58
CA ARG A 547 2.63 3.64 -8.50
C ARG A 547 3.44 3.75 -7.20
N THR A 548 3.32 4.85 -6.50
CA THR A 548 3.48 4.77 -5.06
C THR A 548 2.37 3.84 -4.64
N ALA A 549 2.71 2.65 -4.14
CA ALA A 549 1.79 1.89 -3.31
C ALA A 549 1.19 2.94 -2.38
N ALA A 550 -0.13 3.10 -2.39
CA ALA A 550 -0.79 3.93 -1.41
C ALA A 550 -0.28 3.39 -0.08
N GLY A 551 0.68 4.11 0.54
CA GLY A 551 1.21 3.67 1.81
C GLY A 551 2.72 3.61 2.02
N THR A 552 3.58 4.13 1.15
CA THR A 552 5.00 4.27 1.53
C THR A 552 5.53 5.66 1.25
N SER A 553 5.15 6.63 2.07
CA SER A 553 6.00 7.79 2.37
C SER A 553 6.90 7.42 3.57
N GLY A 554 7.77 6.46 3.37
CA GLY A 554 8.88 6.20 4.25
C GLY A 554 9.91 7.30 4.08
N SER A 555 10.11 8.13 5.10
CA SER A 555 11.32 8.93 5.24
C SER A 555 12.52 8.00 5.10
N ALA A 556 13.34 8.23 4.08
CA ALA A 556 14.59 7.51 3.89
C ALA A 556 15.43 7.62 5.16
N SER A 557 15.61 6.48 5.84
CA SER A 557 16.63 6.33 6.88
C SER A 557 18.01 6.48 6.20
N PRO A 558 18.95 7.26 6.76
CA PRO A 558 20.24 7.57 6.11
C PRO A 558 21.19 6.38 5.96
N ASN A 559 20.78 5.15 6.23
CA ASN A 559 21.63 3.95 6.15
C ASN A 559 20.96 2.78 5.42
N ALA A 560 20.24 3.03 4.32
CA ALA A 560 19.85 1.97 3.41
C ALA A 560 20.79 1.94 2.21
N PRO A 561 21.74 0.99 2.13
CA PRO A 561 22.42 0.73 0.88
C PRO A 561 21.59 -0.30 0.12
N THR A 562 20.93 0.13 -0.91
CA THR A 562 20.69 -0.65 -2.13
C THR A 562 20.09 0.30 -3.12
N GLU A 563 20.86 0.65 -4.14
CA GLU A 563 20.34 1.21 -5.38
C GLU A 563 19.12 0.37 -5.82
N PRO A 564 18.02 0.99 -6.27
CA PRO A 564 16.90 0.24 -6.79
C PRO A 564 17.43 -0.69 -7.88
N GLU A 565 17.11 -1.99 -7.77
CA GLU A 565 17.53 -3.00 -8.74
C GLU A 565 17.21 -2.50 -10.15
N SER A 566 18.23 -2.39 -10.99
CA SER A 566 18.09 -1.87 -12.34
C SER A 566 17.11 -2.73 -13.13
N PHE A 567 16.28 -2.14 -13.98
CA PHE A 567 15.41 -2.89 -14.90
C PHE A 567 16.21 -3.86 -15.78
N LEU A 568 17.49 -3.64 -15.98
CA LEU A 568 18.39 -4.56 -16.71
C LEU A 568 18.53 -5.92 -16.04
N THR A 569 18.46 -6.00 -14.72
CA THR A 569 18.76 -7.24 -13.93
C THR A 569 17.53 -7.84 -13.25
N ARG A 570 16.46 -7.08 -13.09
CA ARG A 570 15.25 -7.50 -12.39
C ARG A 570 14.56 -8.67 -13.10
N ARG A 571 14.07 -9.66 -12.33
CA ARG A 571 13.23 -10.74 -12.89
C ARG A 571 11.83 -10.20 -13.23
N LEU A 572 11.48 -10.19 -14.50
CA LEU A 572 10.17 -9.77 -15.00
C LEU A 572 9.60 -10.89 -15.88
N PRO A 573 8.27 -11.06 -15.92
CA PRO A 573 7.61 -11.92 -16.91
C PRO A 573 7.97 -11.48 -18.32
N LEU A 574 8.10 -12.46 -19.22
CA LEU A 574 8.37 -12.26 -20.63
C LEU A 574 7.19 -12.72 -21.45
N ILE A 575 6.75 -11.89 -22.37
CA ILE A 575 5.67 -12.20 -23.35
C ILE A 575 6.23 -12.21 -24.76
N GLU A 576 5.49 -12.81 -25.68
CA GLU A 576 5.85 -12.85 -27.10
C GLU A 576 4.85 -12.04 -27.94
N GLU A 577 5.35 -11.21 -28.85
CA GLU A 577 4.56 -10.49 -29.85
C GLU A 577 5.35 -10.35 -31.15
N GLY A 578 4.75 -10.76 -32.28
CA GLY A 578 5.36 -10.64 -33.58
C GLY A 578 6.70 -11.39 -33.73
N GLY A 579 6.90 -12.49 -32.99
CA GLY A 579 8.15 -13.25 -32.96
C GLY A 579 9.27 -12.66 -32.12
N LEU A 580 8.99 -11.56 -31.39
CA LEU A 580 9.88 -10.89 -30.45
C LEU A 580 9.43 -11.09 -29.01
N THR A 581 10.39 -11.07 -28.09
CA THR A 581 10.14 -11.26 -26.65
C THR A 581 10.27 -9.93 -25.90
N PHE A 582 9.29 -9.62 -25.07
CA PHE A 582 9.25 -8.38 -24.31
C PHE A 582 9.06 -8.62 -22.81
N ALA A 583 9.84 -7.91 -21.99
CA ALA A 583 9.64 -7.89 -20.55
C ALA A 583 8.43 -7.01 -20.19
N VAL A 584 7.56 -7.52 -19.32
CA VAL A 584 6.39 -6.80 -18.82
C VAL A 584 6.43 -6.66 -17.30
N ASN A 585 5.82 -5.59 -16.79
CA ASN A 585 5.71 -5.33 -15.34
C ASN A 585 4.24 -5.03 -15.02
N PHE A 586 3.66 -5.84 -14.17
CA PHE A 586 2.27 -5.71 -13.78
C PHE A 586 2.09 -4.94 -12.46
N ASP A 587 3.13 -4.84 -11.62
CA ASP A 587 3.06 -4.33 -10.24
C ASP A 587 3.32 -2.81 -10.13
N ASP A 588 4.48 -2.34 -10.57
CA ASP A 588 5.01 -1.03 -10.18
C ASP A 588 4.44 0.15 -10.96
N TYR A 589 3.93 -0.08 -12.17
CA TYR A 589 3.51 0.97 -13.10
C TYR A 589 2.05 0.82 -13.49
N LEU A 590 1.44 1.93 -13.90
CA LEU A 590 0.09 1.90 -14.46
C LEU A 590 0.08 1.09 -15.76
N ASP A 591 1.07 1.30 -16.62
CA ASP A 591 1.22 0.61 -17.89
C ASP A 591 2.16 -0.60 -17.75
N THR A 592 1.94 -1.63 -18.57
CA THR A 592 2.60 -2.93 -18.44
C THR A 592 3.98 -3.03 -19.12
N GLY A 593 4.39 -1.98 -19.83
CA GLY A 593 5.60 -1.99 -20.63
C GLY A 593 5.38 -2.22 -22.12
N ILE A 594 4.17 -2.60 -22.54
CA ILE A 594 3.77 -2.72 -23.93
C ILE A 594 2.33 -2.26 -24.12
N PHE A 595 2.07 -1.47 -25.17
CA PHE A 595 0.74 -1.03 -25.54
C PHE A 595 0.15 -1.99 -26.57
N LEU A 596 -0.85 -2.79 -26.17
CA LEU A 596 -1.44 -3.84 -27.03
C LEU A 596 -2.16 -3.27 -28.25
N ASP A 597 -2.70 -2.06 -28.17
CA ASP A 597 -3.34 -1.36 -29.29
C ASP A 597 -2.36 -0.92 -30.38
N HIS A 598 -1.07 -0.86 -30.09
CA HIS A 598 -0.01 -0.54 -31.06
C HIS A 598 0.60 -1.77 -31.76
N ARG A 599 0.06 -2.96 -31.61
CA ARG A 599 0.57 -4.19 -32.22
C ARG A 599 0.75 -4.04 -33.74
N ILE A 600 -0.30 -3.58 -34.45
CA ILE A 600 -0.24 -3.35 -35.89
C ILE A 600 0.71 -2.20 -36.26
N THR A 601 0.76 -1.15 -35.42
CA THR A 601 1.69 -0.03 -35.65
C THR A 601 3.14 -0.50 -35.54
N ARG A 602 3.47 -1.39 -34.61
CA ARG A 602 4.81 -1.97 -34.50
C ARG A 602 5.16 -2.85 -35.69
N ASP A 603 4.24 -3.67 -36.20
CA ASP A 603 4.45 -4.42 -37.45
C ASP A 603 4.66 -3.50 -38.63
N LEU A 604 3.92 -2.40 -38.72
CA LEU A 604 4.13 -1.36 -39.73
C LEU A 604 5.53 -0.75 -39.64
N VAL A 605 6.04 -0.50 -38.42
CA VAL A 605 7.44 -0.05 -38.23
C VAL A 605 8.40 -1.08 -38.83
N ARG A 606 8.21 -2.39 -38.57
CA ARG A 606 9.04 -3.47 -39.13
C ARG A 606 8.99 -3.47 -40.66
N GLU A 607 7.79 -3.41 -41.23
CA GLU A 607 7.63 -3.40 -42.70
C GLU A 607 8.35 -2.21 -43.34
N ARG A 608 8.17 -1.02 -42.80
CA ARG A 608 8.75 0.23 -43.31
C ARG A 608 10.25 0.33 -43.06
N ALA A 609 10.77 -0.38 -42.05
CA ALA A 609 12.19 -0.44 -41.75
C ALA A 609 13.00 -1.34 -42.70
N ARG A 610 12.35 -2.28 -43.39
CA ARG A 610 13.03 -3.17 -44.32
C ARG A 610 13.80 -2.42 -45.43
N GLY A 611 15.07 -2.70 -45.55
CA GLY A 611 16.00 -2.03 -46.51
C GLY A 611 16.38 -0.60 -46.14
N LYS A 612 15.95 -0.12 -44.95
CA LYS A 612 16.40 1.17 -44.40
C LYS A 612 17.67 0.95 -43.57
N ARG A 613 18.47 2.01 -43.46
CA ARG A 613 19.72 1.96 -42.70
C ARG A 613 19.62 2.55 -41.34
N PHE A 614 18.93 3.69 -41.16
CA PHE A 614 18.90 4.49 -39.95
C PHE A 614 17.48 4.63 -39.43
N PHE A 615 17.27 4.16 -38.19
CA PHE A 615 15.99 4.25 -37.49
C PHE A 615 16.10 5.11 -36.21
N CYS A 616 15.09 5.95 -35.97
CA CYS A 616 15.00 6.73 -34.74
C CYS A 616 13.64 6.54 -34.06
N ASN A 617 13.66 6.27 -32.75
CA ASN A 617 12.45 6.14 -31.93
C ASN A 617 12.39 7.31 -30.92
N LEU A 618 11.40 8.16 -31.04
CA LEU A 618 11.19 9.35 -30.21
C LEU A 618 10.04 9.11 -29.23
N PHE A 619 10.21 9.51 -27.97
CA PHE A 619 9.33 9.11 -26.85
C PHE A 619 9.25 7.61 -26.76
N ALA A 620 10.40 6.99 -26.73
CA ALA A 620 10.56 5.57 -27.07
C ALA A 620 9.96 4.61 -26.02
N TYR A 621 9.67 5.10 -24.82
CA TYR A 621 9.17 4.29 -23.71
C TYR A 621 10.06 3.05 -23.50
N THR A 622 9.52 1.83 -23.53
CA THR A 622 10.29 0.58 -23.36
C THR A 622 10.94 0.06 -24.65
N GLY A 623 11.00 0.87 -25.69
CA GLY A 623 11.73 0.57 -26.94
C GLY A 623 11.14 -0.55 -27.79
N THR A 624 9.88 -0.92 -27.60
CA THR A 624 9.26 -2.02 -28.37
C THR A 624 9.33 -1.78 -29.88
N ALA A 625 9.05 -0.55 -30.34
CA ALA A 625 9.17 -0.21 -31.77
C ALA A 625 10.63 -0.28 -32.28
N THR A 626 11.61 0.02 -31.43
CA THR A 626 13.05 -0.15 -31.76
C THR A 626 13.40 -1.61 -32.01
N CYS A 627 12.86 -2.55 -31.21
CA CYS A 627 13.06 -3.98 -31.43
C CYS A 627 12.51 -4.44 -32.79
N TYR A 628 11.33 -3.97 -33.18
CA TYR A 628 10.74 -4.29 -34.49
C TYR A 628 11.56 -3.71 -35.66
N ALA A 629 12.13 -2.50 -35.51
CA ALA A 629 13.01 -1.93 -36.53
C ALA A 629 14.34 -2.69 -36.61
N ALA A 630 14.93 -3.07 -35.48
CA ALA A 630 16.17 -3.88 -35.47
C ALA A 630 15.94 -5.26 -36.10
N ASP A 631 14.82 -5.91 -35.83
CA ASP A 631 14.41 -7.19 -36.45
C ASP A 631 14.24 -7.09 -37.96
N ALA A 632 13.86 -5.90 -38.47
CA ALA A 632 13.80 -5.64 -39.90
C ALA A 632 15.19 -5.50 -40.57
N GLY A 633 16.27 -5.45 -39.82
CA GLY A 633 17.65 -5.41 -40.27
C GLY A 633 18.21 -3.99 -40.52
N VAL A 634 17.74 -2.96 -39.83
CA VAL A 634 18.35 -1.62 -39.91
C VAL A 634 19.78 -1.66 -39.37
N GLU A 635 20.67 -0.84 -39.97
CA GLU A 635 22.07 -0.80 -39.60
C GLU A 635 22.30 -0.09 -38.23
N GLU A 636 21.52 0.93 -37.92
CA GLU A 636 21.66 1.73 -36.71
C GLU A 636 20.30 2.15 -36.16
N THR A 637 20.16 2.09 -34.82
CA THR A 637 18.97 2.59 -34.13
C THR A 637 19.32 3.63 -33.07
N VAL A 638 18.50 4.68 -32.97
CA VAL A 638 18.60 5.70 -31.92
C VAL A 638 17.27 5.73 -31.14
N THR A 639 17.34 5.44 -29.86
CA THR A 639 16.19 5.34 -28.94
C THR A 639 16.25 6.52 -27.96
N VAL A 640 15.31 7.44 -28.06
CA VAL A 640 15.30 8.69 -27.28
C VAL A 640 14.13 8.72 -26.32
N ASP A 641 14.43 8.85 -25.02
CA ASP A 641 13.43 9.06 -23.97
C ASP A 641 13.97 9.95 -22.83
N LEU A 642 13.10 10.58 -22.06
CA LEU A 642 13.46 11.39 -20.90
C LEU A 642 13.81 10.56 -19.66
N SER A 643 13.32 9.32 -19.59
CA SER A 643 13.40 8.42 -18.45
C SER A 643 14.53 7.40 -18.60
N ASN A 644 15.52 7.42 -17.70
CA ASN A 644 16.54 6.37 -17.66
C ASN A 644 15.92 4.99 -17.47
N THR A 645 14.93 4.87 -16.59
CA THR A 645 14.25 3.60 -16.32
C THR A 645 13.64 2.98 -17.58
N TYR A 646 13.05 3.81 -18.45
CA TYR A 646 12.49 3.34 -19.71
C TYR A 646 13.58 3.01 -20.73
N LEU A 647 14.69 3.75 -20.74
CA LEU A 647 15.83 3.41 -21.59
C LEU A 647 16.51 2.09 -21.14
N ASP A 648 16.66 1.86 -19.83
CA ASP A 648 17.15 0.59 -19.30
C ASP A 648 16.23 -0.57 -19.69
N TRP A 649 14.91 -0.32 -19.68
CA TRP A 649 13.93 -1.31 -20.11
C TRP A 649 13.98 -1.54 -21.62
N ALA A 650 14.16 -0.49 -22.42
CA ALA A 650 14.36 -0.59 -23.88
C ALA A 650 15.61 -1.39 -24.21
N GLU A 651 16.74 -1.10 -23.55
CA GLU A 651 17.99 -1.86 -23.72
C GLU A 651 17.80 -3.33 -23.34
N ARG A 652 17.08 -3.62 -22.27
CA ARG A 652 16.73 -4.99 -21.89
C ARG A 652 15.92 -5.70 -22.97
N ASN A 653 14.90 -5.08 -23.52
CA ASN A 653 14.08 -5.64 -24.58
C ASN A 653 14.89 -5.91 -25.85
N MET A 654 15.81 -5.01 -26.20
CA MET A 654 16.74 -5.20 -27.30
C MET A 654 17.66 -6.40 -27.07
N ARG A 655 18.32 -6.47 -25.90
CA ARG A 655 19.19 -7.58 -25.52
C ARG A 655 18.47 -8.93 -25.46
N GLN A 656 17.21 -8.94 -24.98
CA GLN A 656 16.38 -10.15 -24.89
C GLN A 656 16.12 -10.76 -26.29
N ASN A 657 16.13 -9.92 -27.32
CA ASN A 657 15.96 -10.32 -28.73
C ASN A 657 17.27 -10.44 -29.50
N GLY A 658 18.42 -10.41 -28.81
CA GLY A 658 19.73 -10.59 -29.41
C GLY A 658 20.35 -9.33 -30.04
N PHE A 659 19.70 -8.18 -29.94
CA PHE A 659 20.19 -6.90 -30.47
C PHE A 659 21.11 -6.23 -29.44
N THR A 660 22.40 -6.61 -29.44
CA THR A 660 23.39 -6.21 -28.42
C THR A 660 24.54 -5.37 -28.97
N GLY A 661 24.48 -4.99 -30.26
CA GLY A 661 25.52 -4.27 -30.95
C GLY A 661 25.68 -2.81 -30.50
N ARG A 662 26.84 -2.20 -30.82
CA ARG A 662 27.13 -0.80 -30.50
C ARG A 662 26.38 0.18 -31.39
N GLU A 663 25.79 -0.27 -32.46
CA GLU A 663 24.92 0.44 -33.39
C GLU A 663 23.56 0.80 -32.81
N HIS A 664 23.21 0.29 -31.61
CA HIS A 664 21.98 0.60 -30.91
C HIS A 664 22.24 1.64 -29.80
N HIS A 665 21.81 2.87 -30.04
CA HIS A 665 22.05 4.01 -29.15
C HIS A 665 20.85 4.36 -28.29
N TYR A 666 21.08 4.57 -27.00
CA TYR A 666 20.07 4.99 -26.02
C TYR A 666 20.38 6.40 -25.55
N VAL A 667 19.50 7.35 -25.79
CA VAL A 667 19.74 8.76 -25.56
C VAL A 667 18.73 9.30 -24.55
N ARG A 668 19.21 9.70 -23.38
CA ARG A 668 18.38 10.39 -22.41
C ARG A 668 18.29 11.86 -22.75
N ALA A 669 17.15 12.32 -23.26
CA ALA A 669 16.94 13.72 -23.62
C ALA A 669 15.45 14.11 -23.61
N ASP A 670 15.19 15.41 -23.43
CA ASP A 670 13.93 16.01 -23.84
C ASP A 670 13.86 16.00 -25.36
N VAL A 671 12.83 15.36 -25.93
CA VAL A 671 12.72 15.10 -27.36
C VAL A 671 12.70 16.39 -28.19
N MET A 672 12.00 17.44 -27.73
CA MET A 672 11.95 18.72 -28.46
C MET A 672 13.29 19.42 -28.51
N ARG A 673 14.02 19.37 -27.41
CA ARG A 673 15.37 19.88 -27.30
C ARG A 673 16.35 19.07 -28.18
N TRP A 674 16.27 17.76 -28.10
CA TRP A 674 17.09 16.84 -28.87
C TRP A 674 16.91 17.03 -30.39
N ILE A 675 15.65 17.13 -30.85
CA ILE A 675 15.36 17.45 -32.26
C ILE A 675 16.01 18.78 -32.66
N SER A 676 15.94 19.81 -31.81
CA SER A 676 16.55 21.11 -32.11
C SER A 676 18.08 21.04 -32.23
N GLU A 677 18.73 20.21 -31.41
CA GLU A 677 20.16 19.92 -31.44
C GLU A 677 20.55 19.14 -32.71
N MET A 678 19.83 18.06 -33.00
CA MET A 678 20.10 17.19 -34.16
C MET A 678 19.92 17.89 -35.51
N ARG A 679 19.02 18.84 -35.59
CA ARG A 679 18.87 19.70 -36.82
C ARG A 679 20.13 20.44 -37.19
N ARG A 680 21.04 20.68 -36.23
CA ARG A 680 22.34 21.38 -36.47
C ARG A 680 23.44 20.40 -36.89
N THR A 681 23.17 19.10 -36.85
CA THR A 681 24.09 18.05 -37.28
C THR A 681 23.76 17.56 -38.71
N HIS A 682 24.60 16.70 -39.24
CA HIS A 682 24.35 15.99 -40.51
C HIS A 682 23.57 14.69 -40.35
N ASN A 683 23.24 14.29 -39.12
CA ASN A 683 22.54 13.03 -38.87
C ASN A 683 21.10 13.09 -39.41
N ARG A 684 20.74 12.09 -40.21
CA ARG A 684 19.40 11.94 -40.81
C ARG A 684 18.98 10.48 -40.71
N TRP A 685 17.66 10.26 -40.58
CA TRP A 685 17.06 8.93 -40.43
C TRP A 685 16.14 8.60 -41.59
N ASP A 686 16.15 7.34 -42.00
CA ASP A 686 15.30 6.87 -43.07
C ASP A 686 13.88 6.59 -42.59
N LEU A 687 13.77 6.18 -41.32
CA LEU A 687 12.50 5.99 -40.65
C LEU A 687 12.55 6.55 -39.23
N ILE A 688 11.54 7.32 -38.85
CA ILE A 688 11.37 7.80 -37.48
C ILE A 688 10.01 7.29 -36.96
N PHE A 689 9.98 6.72 -35.78
CA PHE A 689 8.75 6.48 -35.03
C PHE A 689 8.63 7.48 -33.87
N CYS A 690 7.43 8.01 -33.66
CA CYS A 690 7.19 9.03 -32.64
C CYS A 690 5.79 8.86 -32.04
N ASP A 691 5.72 8.52 -30.74
CA ASP A 691 4.47 8.35 -30.01
C ASP A 691 4.52 9.17 -28.71
N PRO A 692 4.29 10.51 -28.78
CA PRO A 692 4.38 11.36 -27.62
C PRO A 692 3.23 11.13 -26.64
N PRO A 693 3.48 11.35 -25.32
CA PRO A 693 2.42 11.36 -24.33
C PRO A 693 1.40 12.48 -24.60
N THR A 694 0.14 12.27 -24.19
CA THR A 694 -0.90 13.31 -24.33
C THR A 694 -0.50 14.60 -23.59
N PHE A 695 0.06 14.48 -22.40
CA PHE A 695 0.49 15.59 -21.55
C PHE A 695 1.69 15.16 -20.70
N SER A 696 2.62 16.10 -20.48
CA SER A 696 3.73 15.90 -19.54
C SER A 696 4.11 17.20 -18.83
N ASN A 697 4.24 17.09 -17.50
CA ASN A 697 4.70 18.17 -16.61
C ASN A 697 5.92 17.73 -15.78
N SER A 698 6.75 16.87 -16.34
CA SER A 698 7.93 16.34 -15.64
C SER A 698 8.84 17.48 -15.15
N SER A 699 9.22 17.42 -13.86
CA SER A 699 10.19 18.34 -13.27
C SER A 699 11.53 18.37 -14.03
N LYS A 700 11.84 17.31 -14.77
CA LYS A 700 13.03 17.19 -15.63
C LYS A 700 12.97 18.08 -16.89
N MET A 701 11.79 18.60 -17.26
CA MET A 701 11.59 19.54 -18.38
C MET A 701 11.73 21.01 -17.93
N GLY A 702 12.03 21.27 -16.66
CA GLY A 702 12.09 22.60 -16.07
C GLY A 702 10.70 23.25 -15.99
N ARG A 703 10.57 24.50 -16.48
CA ARG A 703 9.29 25.24 -16.49
C ARG A 703 8.38 24.93 -17.70
N ARG A 704 8.82 24.08 -18.63
CA ARG A 704 8.04 23.73 -19.84
C ARG A 704 7.10 22.58 -19.56
N THR A 705 5.91 22.68 -20.12
CA THR A 705 4.92 21.58 -20.14
C THR A 705 4.71 21.14 -21.57
N TRP A 706 4.56 19.85 -21.77
CA TRP A 706 4.20 19.26 -23.06
C TRP A 706 2.69 19.02 -23.13
N ASP A 707 2.08 19.39 -24.24
CA ASP A 707 0.70 19.07 -24.59
C ASP A 707 0.64 18.72 -26.08
N VAL A 708 0.22 17.49 -26.41
CA VAL A 708 0.26 16.99 -27.79
C VAL A 708 -0.62 17.83 -28.73
N GLN A 709 -1.80 18.30 -28.29
CA GLN A 709 -2.65 19.12 -29.14
C GLN A 709 -2.04 20.49 -29.43
N ARG A 710 -1.32 21.07 -28.50
CA ARG A 710 -0.66 22.37 -28.67
C ARG A 710 0.64 22.25 -29.48
N ASP A 711 1.45 21.22 -29.19
CA ASP A 711 2.87 21.18 -29.57
C ASP A 711 3.15 20.25 -30.77
N HIS A 712 2.16 19.44 -31.22
CA HIS A 712 2.35 18.42 -32.25
C HIS A 712 2.90 18.97 -33.58
N ALA A 713 2.43 20.14 -34.01
CA ALA A 713 2.85 20.68 -35.30
C ALA A 713 4.35 21.02 -35.29
N GLU A 714 4.86 21.59 -34.18
CA GLU A 714 6.31 21.88 -34.04
C GLU A 714 7.13 20.61 -33.95
N LEU A 715 6.64 19.58 -33.22
CA LEU A 715 7.25 18.26 -33.14
C LEU A 715 7.37 17.64 -34.53
N ILE A 716 6.26 17.53 -35.26
CA ILE A 716 6.19 16.89 -36.57
C ILE A 716 7.05 17.62 -37.61
N ILE A 717 7.01 18.95 -37.66
CA ILE A 717 7.85 19.77 -38.54
C ILE A 717 9.33 19.58 -38.15
N GLY A 718 9.65 19.61 -36.87
CA GLY A 718 11.00 19.37 -36.36
C GLY A 718 11.55 18.01 -36.78
N MET A 719 10.75 16.97 -36.55
CA MET A 719 11.04 15.58 -36.90
C MET A 719 11.21 15.37 -38.41
N SER A 720 10.33 15.96 -39.24
CA SER A 720 10.43 15.83 -40.72
C SER A 720 11.76 16.36 -41.30
N ARG A 721 12.37 17.35 -40.63
CA ARG A 721 13.68 17.89 -41.03
C ARG A 721 14.87 17.00 -40.66
N LEU A 722 14.63 15.97 -39.83
CA LEU A 722 15.61 14.94 -39.49
C LEU A 722 15.54 13.74 -40.44
N LEU A 723 14.57 13.69 -41.34
CA LEU A 723 14.45 12.64 -42.36
C LEU A 723 15.50 12.76 -43.48
N THR A 724 15.94 11.64 -44.02
CA THR A 724 16.65 11.58 -45.29
C THR A 724 15.72 12.06 -46.43
N ARG A 725 16.23 12.22 -47.67
CA ARG A 725 15.42 12.71 -48.78
C ARG A 725 14.18 11.86 -49.03
N GLU A 726 14.32 10.54 -48.93
CA GLU A 726 13.28 9.53 -49.14
C GLU A 726 12.76 8.96 -47.81
N GLY A 727 13.14 9.60 -46.69
CA GLY A 727 12.74 9.17 -45.38
C GLY A 727 11.29 9.54 -45.04
N GLU A 728 10.70 8.74 -44.17
CA GLU A 728 9.35 8.95 -43.68
C GLU A 728 9.32 8.80 -42.13
N ALA A 729 8.23 9.25 -41.52
CA ALA A 729 8.02 9.02 -40.11
C ALA A 729 6.61 8.48 -39.87
N ILE A 730 6.47 7.69 -38.82
CA ILE A 730 5.18 7.25 -38.26
C ILE A 730 4.96 8.06 -37.00
N PHE A 731 3.90 8.88 -37.00
CA PHE A 731 3.48 9.64 -35.82
C PHE A 731 2.20 9.05 -35.25
N SER A 732 2.20 8.73 -33.99
CA SER A 732 1.02 8.24 -33.26
C SER A 732 0.71 9.14 -32.07
N CYS A 733 -0.54 9.15 -31.61
CA CYS A 733 -0.91 9.72 -30.32
C CYS A 733 -2.25 9.17 -29.82
N ASN A 734 -2.42 9.09 -28.51
CA ASN A 734 -3.62 8.52 -27.86
C ASN A 734 -4.65 9.57 -27.39
N LEU A 735 -4.53 10.83 -27.81
CA LEU A 735 -5.53 11.88 -27.50
C LEU A 735 -6.78 11.70 -28.38
N ARG A 736 -7.88 11.24 -27.78
CA ARG A 736 -9.16 10.96 -28.50
C ARG A 736 -9.73 12.12 -29.32
N THR A 737 -9.42 13.35 -28.90
CA THR A 737 -9.89 14.58 -29.55
C THR A 737 -8.83 15.22 -30.43
N PHE A 738 -7.76 14.51 -30.75
CA PHE A 738 -6.64 15.02 -31.53
C PHE A 738 -7.09 15.54 -32.90
N LYS A 739 -6.63 16.75 -33.23
CA LYS A 739 -6.84 17.39 -34.53
C LYS A 739 -5.52 17.95 -35.01
N PRO A 740 -4.92 17.39 -36.06
CA PRO A 740 -3.66 17.87 -36.60
C PRO A 740 -3.83 19.25 -37.27
N ASP A 741 -2.86 20.13 -37.08
CA ASP A 741 -2.78 21.44 -37.77
C ASP A 741 -2.16 21.23 -39.18
N ILE A 742 -3.01 20.71 -40.08
CA ILE A 742 -2.61 20.36 -41.44
C ILE A 742 -2.06 21.60 -42.18
N GLU A 743 -2.65 22.79 -42.00
CA GLU A 743 -2.22 24.00 -42.71
C GLU A 743 -0.81 24.42 -42.29
N LYS A 744 -0.51 24.44 -40.98
CA LYS A 744 0.82 24.80 -40.47
C LYS A 744 1.87 23.82 -40.98
N MET A 745 1.56 22.53 -41.03
CA MET A 745 2.48 21.50 -41.54
C MET A 745 2.68 21.61 -43.07
N ALA A 746 1.60 21.81 -43.81
CA ALA A 746 1.67 21.99 -45.26
C ALA A 746 2.54 23.20 -45.64
N ARG A 747 2.38 24.35 -44.93
CA ARG A 747 3.26 25.54 -45.13
C ARG A 747 4.73 25.24 -44.82
N ALA A 748 5.01 24.27 -43.96
CA ALA A 748 6.38 23.86 -43.65
C ALA A 748 6.92 22.76 -44.62
N GLY A 749 6.15 22.37 -45.66
CA GLY A 749 6.54 21.38 -46.64
C GLY A 749 6.37 19.92 -46.12
N VAL A 750 5.42 19.70 -45.22
CA VAL A 750 5.15 18.39 -44.59
C VAL A 750 3.79 17.86 -45.03
N VAL A 751 3.77 16.61 -45.50
CA VAL A 751 2.58 15.84 -45.83
C VAL A 751 2.24 14.92 -44.65
N LEU A 752 0.99 14.92 -44.25
CA LEU A 752 0.45 14.02 -43.23
C LEU A 752 -0.63 13.14 -43.85
N THR A 753 -0.45 11.83 -43.84
CA THR A 753 -1.41 10.84 -44.35
C THR A 753 -2.00 10.07 -43.17
N ASP A 754 -3.30 10.17 -42.98
CA ASP A 754 -4.00 9.42 -41.92
C ASP A 754 -4.09 7.92 -42.26
N ILE A 755 -3.57 7.09 -41.39
CA ILE A 755 -3.60 5.63 -41.50
C ILE A 755 -4.24 4.98 -40.25
N THR A 756 -4.89 5.78 -39.43
CA THR A 756 -5.49 5.36 -38.16
C THR A 756 -6.32 4.08 -38.30
N ALA A 757 -7.22 4.01 -39.26
CA ALA A 757 -8.10 2.85 -39.48
C ALA A 757 -7.34 1.55 -39.81
N GLN A 758 -6.11 1.67 -40.34
CA GLN A 758 -5.25 0.53 -40.72
C GLN A 758 -4.42 0.01 -39.53
N THR A 759 -4.30 0.78 -38.45
CA THR A 759 -3.43 0.46 -37.34
C THR A 759 -4.17 0.02 -36.06
N ILE A 760 -5.50 0.09 -36.05
CA ILE A 760 -6.31 -0.35 -34.92
C ILE A 760 -6.55 -1.85 -34.98
N PRO A 761 -6.07 -2.63 -33.96
CA PRO A 761 -6.29 -4.07 -33.92
C PRO A 761 -7.76 -4.44 -33.68
N GLU A 762 -8.15 -5.65 -34.08
CA GLU A 762 -9.54 -6.15 -33.94
C GLU A 762 -10.04 -6.14 -32.51
N ASP A 763 -9.18 -6.44 -31.54
CA ASP A 763 -9.50 -6.45 -30.11
C ASP A 763 -9.75 -5.04 -29.55
N PHE A 764 -9.32 -3.99 -30.27
CA PHE A 764 -9.57 -2.58 -29.95
C PHE A 764 -10.58 -1.88 -30.89
N ALA A 765 -11.12 -2.61 -31.87
CA ALA A 765 -12.01 -2.03 -32.89
C ALA A 765 -13.27 -1.35 -32.32
N ARG A 766 -13.68 -1.70 -31.10
CA ARG A 766 -14.77 -1.03 -30.38
C ARG A 766 -14.47 0.43 -30.05
N ASN A 767 -13.19 0.80 -29.90
CA ASN A 767 -12.74 2.15 -29.69
C ASN A 767 -11.88 2.66 -30.87
N PRO A 768 -12.50 3.08 -31.99
CA PRO A 768 -11.77 3.50 -33.17
C PRO A 768 -10.93 4.78 -32.99
N ARG A 769 -10.95 5.37 -31.80
CA ARG A 769 -10.14 6.52 -31.40
C ARG A 769 -9.22 6.17 -30.21
N ILE A 770 -8.81 4.90 -30.10
CA ILE A 770 -7.87 4.49 -29.04
C ILE A 770 -6.54 5.20 -29.23
N HIS A 771 -6.09 5.32 -30.48
CA HIS A 771 -4.99 6.16 -30.92
C HIS A 771 -5.29 6.74 -32.30
N HIS A 772 -4.48 7.72 -32.72
CA HIS A 772 -4.39 8.24 -34.08
C HIS A 772 -3.02 7.91 -34.63
N CYS A 773 -2.93 7.56 -35.91
CA CYS A 773 -1.66 7.20 -36.54
C CYS A 773 -1.54 7.82 -37.96
N TYR A 774 -0.38 8.42 -38.22
CA TYR A 774 -0.12 9.14 -39.46
C TYR A 774 1.24 8.79 -40.02
N ILE A 775 1.32 8.69 -41.38
CA ILE A 775 2.60 8.75 -42.13
C ILE A 775 2.95 10.20 -42.36
N VAL A 776 4.17 10.57 -42.01
CA VAL A 776 4.74 11.92 -42.19
C VAL A 776 5.88 11.87 -43.21
N ARG A 777 5.81 12.68 -44.25
CA ARG A 777 6.90 12.86 -45.22
C ARG A 777 7.06 14.33 -45.60
N ARG A 778 8.20 14.66 -46.20
CA ARG A 778 8.39 15.97 -46.81
C ARG A 778 7.76 15.98 -48.21
N TYR A 779 7.42 17.18 -48.71
CA TYR A 779 7.05 17.33 -50.12
C TYR A 779 8.19 16.84 -51.02
N THR A 780 7.81 16.16 -52.10
CA THR A 780 8.73 15.92 -53.19
C THR A 780 9.06 17.24 -53.88
N PRO A 781 10.20 17.35 -54.62
CA PRO A 781 10.51 18.52 -55.37
C PRO A 781 9.40 18.94 -56.35
N GLU A 782 8.72 18.00 -56.96
CA GLU A 782 7.59 18.20 -57.90
C GLU A 782 6.36 18.78 -57.20
N GLU A 783 5.98 18.22 -56.02
CA GLU A 783 4.88 18.74 -55.20
C GLU A 783 5.18 20.17 -54.69
N ALA A 784 6.42 20.44 -54.31
CA ALA A 784 6.86 21.78 -53.90
C ALA A 784 6.80 22.81 -55.05
N LEU A 785 7.17 22.42 -56.25
CA LEU A 785 7.06 23.25 -57.44
C LEU A 785 5.60 23.54 -57.85
N HIS A 786 4.73 22.54 -57.75
CA HIS A 786 3.31 22.70 -58.07
C HIS A 786 2.60 23.64 -57.12
N LEU A 787 2.92 23.60 -55.82
CA LEU A 787 2.37 24.52 -54.81
C LEU A 787 2.97 25.95 -54.91
N SER A 788 4.21 26.09 -55.37
CA SER A 788 4.81 27.41 -55.62
C SER A 788 4.28 28.12 -56.88
N GLY A 789 3.75 27.37 -57.82
CA GLY A 789 3.10 27.89 -59.03
C GLY A 789 1.62 28.30 -58.85
N LEU A 790 1.01 27.94 -57.69
CA LEU A 790 -0.34 28.31 -57.33
C LEU A 790 -0.45 29.53 -56.38
N MET A 791 0.69 30.08 -55.94
CA MET A 791 0.81 31.38 -55.26
C MET A 791 1.20 32.46 -56.23
#